data_80742a85553a387844f1f419354fe7de
#
_entry.id   80742a85553a387844f1f419354fe7de
#
_cell.length_a   1.000
_cell.length_b   1.000
_cell.length_c   1.000
_cell.angle_alpha   90.00
_cell.angle_beta   90.00
_cell.angle_gamma   90.00
#
_symmetry.space_group_name_H-M   'P 1'
#
loop_
_entity.id
_entity.type
_entity.pdbx_description
1 polymer ?
#
loop_
_entity_poly.entity_id
_entity_poly.type
_entity_poly.pdbx_seq_one_letter_code
_entity_poly.pdbx_strand_id
1 'polypeptide(L)'
;MNKFKIHSKFKPMGDQPKAIDSLAQGIEEGQEFQTLLGVTGSGKTYTMANIIEKVQKPTIVLAHNKTLAAQLCSEFKEFFPDNIVEYFVSYYDYYQPEAYVASTDTFIEKDASINDEIDKLRHAATSALLERRDVIIVASVSCIYGLGNPEEYKKLTISLRPGMEKDRDEIIRKLIDIQYERNDIDFSRGTFRVRGDSLDIVPSSSSNNGIRIEFFGDEIDRIREFDVLTGKIIGDRKHVSITPASHFAASQETIDKAINVIEYELEERLKELTSQDKLVEAQRLRQRTNYDIEMIKEMGYCSGIENYSRILDGRALGTPPQTLLDYFPDDYLMFIDESHVTLPQVRAMYAGDKSRKDNLVEYGFRLPSAYDNRPLQFKEFEDKINQVVFVSATPGQYEVDHSTNIAEQIIRPTGLIDPEIEIRPVKGQIDDLYGSILETTKREFRTLVTTLTKKMAEDLTKYLTDLGVKTTYMHSDIDTIERMEIIRDLRLGKYDVLVGINLLREGLDIPEVALVAILDADKEGFLRSETSMIQTIGRAARNAESKVVMYADTITGSMDRAIKETERRRKIQMDYNKEHGIVPKTIKKDVRDVIGNIMVAEEAEAYEVDSTGLSEKEKAKLIKEYTAEMKDAAKNLQFERAAELRDMIKKLE
;
A
#
# COMPACT_ATOMS: atom_id res chain seq x y z
N MET A 1 6.45 29.82 0.22
CA MET A 1 6.06 28.42 -0.01
C MET A 1 7.30 27.67 -0.46
N ASN A 2 7.56 26.52 0.11
CA ASN A 2 8.64 25.67 -0.35
C ASN A 2 8.29 25.17 -1.75
N LYS A 3 9.31 25.03 -2.60
CA LYS A 3 9.15 24.50 -3.96
C LYS A 3 9.71 23.09 -4.01
N PHE A 4 9.14 22.25 -4.85
CA PHE A 4 9.75 20.98 -5.18
C PHE A 4 11.10 21.22 -5.85
N LYS A 5 12.12 20.51 -5.35
CA LYS A 5 13.46 20.58 -5.90
C LYS A 5 14.10 19.19 -5.88
N ILE A 6 14.47 18.71 -7.06
CA ILE A 6 15.11 17.40 -7.20
C ILE A 6 16.57 17.47 -6.78
N HIS A 7 16.96 16.50 -5.96
CA HIS A 7 18.34 16.19 -5.64
C HIS A 7 18.73 14.88 -6.35
N SER A 8 19.42 14.99 -7.48
CA SER A 8 19.84 13.81 -8.25
C SER A 8 21.19 14.02 -8.88
N LYS A 9 22.00 12.94 -8.92
CA LYS A 9 23.24 12.87 -9.69
C LYS A 9 23.00 12.62 -11.18
N PHE A 10 21.78 12.22 -11.54
CA PHE A 10 21.38 11.92 -12.90
C PHE A 10 20.81 13.15 -13.59
N LYS A 11 20.93 13.16 -14.93
CA LYS A 11 20.22 14.11 -15.79
C LYS A 11 19.29 13.34 -16.71
N PRO A 12 18.16 13.94 -17.13
CA PRO A 12 17.28 13.30 -18.10
C PRO A 12 18.01 12.90 -19.38
N MET A 13 17.85 11.66 -19.83
CA MET A 13 18.52 11.09 -21.00
C MET A 13 17.53 10.35 -21.92
N GLY A 14 17.93 10.12 -23.15
CA GLY A 14 17.10 9.40 -24.13
C GLY A 14 15.80 10.15 -24.42
N ASP A 15 14.66 9.45 -24.25
CA ASP A 15 13.32 10.01 -24.46
C ASP A 15 12.83 10.86 -23.27
N GLN A 16 13.50 10.78 -22.11
CA GLN A 16 13.05 11.46 -20.89
C GLN A 16 12.84 12.96 -21.06
N PRO A 17 13.79 13.75 -21.64
CA PRO A 17 13.59 15.20 -21.81
C PRO A 17 12.32 15.52 -22.59
N LYS A 18 12.11 14.83 -23.71
CA LYS A 18 10.94 15.03 -24.57
C LYS A 18 9.64 14.63 -23.87
N ALA A 19 9.62 13.52 -23.13
CA ALA A 19 8.47 13.07 -22.38
C ALA A 19 8.13 14.05 -21.24
N ILE A 20 9.14 14.51 -20.48
CA ILE A 20 8.98 15.50 -19.39
C ILE A 20 8.39 16.80 -19.95
N ASP A 21 8.96 17.33 -21.04
CA ASP A 21 8.51 18.59 -21.62
C ASP A 21 7.09 18.49 -22.15
N SER A 22 6.78 17.42 -22.89
CA SER A 22 5.46 17.19 -23.48
C SER A 22 4.37 17.04 -22.41
N LEU A 23 4.60 16.21 -21.38
CA LEU A 23 3.62 15.97 -20.32
C LEU A 23 3.45 17.17 -19.40
N ALA A 24 4.56 17.86 -19.05
CA ALA A 24 4.47 19.08 -18.24
C ALA A 24 3.75 20.20 -18.97
N GLN A 25 4.00 20.40 -20.27
CA GLN A 25 3.28 21.36 -21.08
C GLN A 25 1.77 21.02 -21.12
N GLY A 26 1.40 19.75 -21.32
CA GLY A 26 0.00 19.33 -21.29
C GLY A 26 -0.67 19.63 -19.96
N ILE A 27 0.05 19.45 -18.81
CA ILE A 27 -0.47 19.82 -17.49
C ILE A 27 -0.67 21.34 -17.37
N GLU A 28 0.29 22.15 -17.86
CA GLU A 28 0.18 23.61 -17.85
C GLU A 28 -0.95 24.13 -18.75
N GLU A 29 -1.23 23.42 -19.86
CA GLU A 29 -2.34 23.70 -20.77
C GLU A 29 -3.71 23.23 -20.24
N GLY A 30 -3.75 22.54 -19.09
CA GLY A 30 -4.98 22.07 -18.47
C GLY A 30 -5.51 20.74 -19.04
N GLN A 31 -4.68 19.96 -19.72
CA GLN A 31 -5.09 18.61 -20.18
C GLN A 31 -5.36 17.71 -18.97
N GLU A 32 -6.53 17.08 -18.97
CA GLU A 32 -7.01 16.29 -17.84
C GLU A 32 -6.36 14.89 -17.81
N PHE A 33 -6.25 14.23 -18.98
CA PHE A 33 -5.76 12.86 -19.11
C PHE A 33 -4.57 12.79 -20.06
N GLN A 34 -3.45 12.24 -19.57
CA GLN A 34 -2.24 12.01 -20.37
C GLN A 34 -1.65 10.64 -20.04
N THR A 35 -0.83 10.07 -20.92
CA THR A 35 -0.16 8.80 -20.69
C THR A 35 1.35 8.90 -20.93
N LEU A 36 2.13 8.40 -19.96
CA LEU A 36 3.53 8.05 -20.11
C LEU A 36 3.66 6.56 -20.45
N LEU A 37 3.86 6.24 -21.73
CA LEU A 37 4.17 4.90 -22.18
C LEU A 37 5.66 4.66 -21.96
N GLY A 38 6.02 4.15 -20.80
CA GLY A 38 7.42 3.96 -20.41
C GLY A 38 7.79 2.49 -20.23
N VAL A 39 8.74 1.99 -21.02
CA VAL A 39 9.20 0.59 -20.89
C VAL A 39 9.88 0.35 -19.53
N THR A 40 9.95 -0.90 -19.13
CA THR A 40 10.65 -1.30 -17.90
C THR A 40 12.12 -0.89 -17.97
N GLY A 41 12.60 -0.19 -16.92
CA GLY A 41 13.99 0.27 -16.85
C GLY A 41 14.29 1.58 -17.61
N SER A 42 13.30 2.25 -18.18
CA SER A 42 13.48 3.56 -18.83
C SER A 42 13.59 4.74 -17.84
N GLY A 43 13.37 4.52 -16.54
CA GLY A 43 13.43 5.55 -15.51
C GLY A 43 12.12 6.35 -15.36
N LYS A 44 10.97 5.67 -15.43
CA LYS A 44 9.64 6.29 -15.26
C LYS A 44 9.52 7.13 -14.00
N THR A 45 9.99 6.63 -12.84
CA THR A 45 9.95 7.35 -11.55
C THR A 45 10.72 8.66 -11.63
N TYR A 46 11.89 8.65 -12.27
CA TYR A 46 12.68 9.86 -12.46
C TYR A 46 12.00 10.87 -13.39
N THR A 47 11.30 10.39 -14.42
CA THR A 47 10.48 11.24 -15.30
C THR A 47 9.33 11.87 -14.53
N MET A 48 8.60 11.10 -13.71
CA MET A 48 7.54 11.63 -12.82
C MET A 48 8.11 12.71 -11.89
N ALA A 49 9.25 12.46 -11.24
CA ALA A 49 9.89 13.43 -10.36
C ALA A 49 10.20 14.76 -11.08
N ASN A 50 10.77 14.70 -12.30
CA ASN A 50 11.06 15.89 -13.08
C ASN A 50 9.79 16.66 -13.52
N ILE A 51 8.69 15.97 -13.80
CA ILE A 51 7.40 16.60 -14.07
C ILE A 51 6.90 17.33 -12.82
N ILE A 52 6.96 16.68 -11.63
CA ILE A 52 6.56 17.29 -10.36
C ILE A 52 7.37 18.56 -10.08
N GLU A 53 8.69 18.50 -10.23
CA GLU A 53 9.54 19.70 -10.07
C GLU A 53 9.16 20.81 -11.04
N LYS A 54 8.82 20.48 -12.28
CA LYS A 54 8.48 21.45 -13.31
C LYS A 54 7.13 22.13 -13.06
N VAL A 55 6.10 21.35 -12.69
CA VAL A 55 4.72 21.86 -12.55
C VAL A 55 4.37 22.37 -11.14
N GLN A 56 5.14 22.01 -10.11
CA GLN A 56 5.01 22.51 -8.73
C GLN A 56 3.63 22.30 -8.09
N LYS A 57 2.95 21.20 -8.37
CA LYS A 57 1.62 20.86 -7.81
C LYS A 57 1.71 19.81 -6.72
N PRO A 58 0.89 19.86 -5.65
CA PRO A 58 0.71 18.74 -4.74
C PRO A 58 0.38 17.48 -5.53
N THR A 59 1.00 16.38 -5.19
CA THR A 59 0.96 15.20 -6.06
C THR A 59 0.57 13.96 -5.29
N ILE A 60 -0.31 13.14 -5.88
CA ILE A 60 -0.55 11.76 -5.47
C ILE A 60 0.01 10.79 -6.51
N VAL A 61 0.71 9.76 -6.05
CA VAL A 61 1.18 8.64 -6.89
C VAL A 61 0.47 7.39 -6.44
N LEU A 62 -0.40 6.85 -7.27
CA LEU A 62 -1.21 5.67 -6.97
C LEU A 62 -0.53 4.42 -7.52
N ALA A 63 -0.30 3.43 -6.66
CA ALA A 63 0.27 2.13 -6.98
C ALA A 63 -0.71 0.99 -6.64
N HIS A 64 -0.64 -0.12 -7.36
CA HIS A 64 -1.59 -1.23 -7.22
C HIS A 64 -1.36 -2.11 -5.97
N ASN A 65 -0.20 -2.03 -5.31
CA ASN A 65 0.07 -2.77 -4.08
C ASN A 65 0.98 -2.00 -3.11
N LYS A 66 1.05 -2.47 -1.83
CA LYS A 66 1.86 -1.86 -0.77
C LYS A 66 3.36 -1.86 -1.10
N THR A 67 3.89 -2.95 -1.65
CA THR A 67 5.34 -3.11 -1.93
C THR A 67 5.81 -2.11 -2.99
N LEU A 68 5.07 -1.97 -4.08
CA LEU A 68 5.39 -0.98 -5.12
C LEU A 68 5.26 0.44 -4.59
N ALA A 69 4.22 0.72 -3.80
CA ALA A 69 4.05 2.02 -3.17
C ALA A 69 5.22 2.34 -2.22
N ALA A 70 5.71 1.38 -1.42
CA ALA A 70 6.87 1.56 -0.55
C ALA A 70 8.16 1.85 -1.35
N GLN A 71 8.38 1.11 -2.44
CA GLN A 71 9.52 1.35 -3.32
C GLN A 71 9.47 2.76 -3.91
N LEU A 72 8.34 3.17 -4.49
CA LEU A 72 8.16 4.50 -5.07
C LEU A 72 8.33 5.60 -4.01
N CYS A 73 7.78 5.41 -2.80
CA CYS A 73 7.93 6.35 -1.70
C CYS A 73 9.42 6.55 -1.33
N SER A 74 10.19 5.46 -1.26
CA SER A 74 11.63 5.52 -1.01
C SER A 74 12.37 6.26 -2.12
N GLU A 75 12.06 5.96 -3.39
CA GLU A 75 12.68 6.64 -4.55
C GLU A 75 12.35 8.14 -4.55
N PHE A 76 11.10 8.53 -4.28
CA PHE A 76 10.71 9.95 -4.19
C PHE A 76 11.36 10.66 -2.99
N LYS A 77 11.52 10.01 -1.84
CA LYS A 77 12.27 10.58 -0.70
C LYS A 77 13.73 10.85 -1.04
N GLU A 78 14.35 9.98 -1.84
CA GLU A 78 15.71 10.21 -2.33
C GLU A 78 15.78 11.39 -3.30
N PHE A 79 14.77 11.58 -4.16
CA PHE A 79 14.71 12.71 -5.12
C PHE A 79 14.33 14.04 -4.45
N PHE A 80 13.51 14.03 -3.41
CA PHE A 80 12.95 15.21 -2.76
C PHE A 80 13.22 15.25 -1.25
N PRO A 81 14.51 15.25 -0.81
CA PRO A 81 14.85 15.21 0.62
C PRO A 81 14.42 16.45 1.41
N ASP A 82 14.18 17.59 0.73
CA ASP A 82 13.76 18.86 1.35
C ASP A 82 12.23 19.06 1.34
N ASN A 83 11.49 18.16 0.67
CA ASN A 83 10.04 18.23 0.53
C ASN A 83 9.38 17.09 1.33
N ILE A 84 8.07 17.16 1.49
CA ILE A 84 7.34 16.10 2.18
C ILE A 84 6.95 14.99 1.20
N VAL A 85 7.39 13.77 1.50
CA VAL A 85 6.98 12.55 0.80
C VAL A 85 6.44 11.57 1.81
N GLU A 86 5.15 11.28 1.74
CA GLU A 86 4.46 10.43 2.71
C GLU A 86 3.88 9.18 2.05
N TYR A 87 3.66 8.16 2.88
CA TYR A 87 3.19 6.85 2.49
C TYR A 87 1.76 6.63 3.00
N PHE A 88 0.83 6.27 2.12
CA PHE A 88 -0.56 6.06 2.46
C PHE A 88 -1.10 4.75 1.90
N VAL A 89 -1.11 3.70 2.72
CA VAL A 89 -1.63 2.38 2.35
C VAL A 89 -2.62 1.87 3.39
N SER A 90 -3.17 0.67 3.19
CA SER A 90 -3.99 0.03 4.22
C SER A 90 -3.15 -0.24 5.47
N TYR A 91 -3.63 0.20 6.62
CA TYR A 91 -2.96 0.04 7.92
C TYR A 91 -3.22 -1.33 8.58
N TYR A 92 -3.91 -2.23 7.91
CA TYR A 92 -4.11 -3.58 8.40
C TYR A 92 -2.97 -4.50 7.94
N ASP A 93 -2.30 -5.16 8.88
CA ASP A 93 -1.39 -6.27 8.60
C ASP A 93 -2.19 -7.52 8.27
N TYR A 94 -3.20 -7.79 9.07
CA TYR A 94 -4.23 -8.79 8.81
C TYR A 94 -5.61 -8.10 8.78
N TYR A 95 -6.42 -8.45 7.80
CA TYR A 95 -7.77 -7.92 7.68
C TYR A 95 -8.75 -8.99 7.24
N GLN A 96 -9.57 -9.44 8.17
CA GLN A 96 -10.77 -10.22 7.89
C GLN A 96 -11.99 -9.31 8.01
N PRO A 97 -12.62 -8.93 6.89
CA PRO A 97 -13.79 -8.08 6.95
C PRO A 97 -14.95 -8.82 7.61
N GLU A 98 -15.76 -8.07 8.37
CA GLU A 98 -17.02 -8.56 8.88
C GLU A 98 -17.88 -9.10 7.72
N ALA A 99 -18.40 -10.30 7.84
CA ALA A 99 -19.21 -10.94 6.81
C ALA A 99 -20.25 -11.89 7.42
N TYR A 100 -21.34 -12.13 6.69
CA TYR A 100 -22.30 -13.15 7.05
C TYR A 100 -22.56 -14.09 5.87
N VAL A 101 -22.43 -15.39 6.12
CA VAL A 101 -22.67 -16.45 5.15
C VAL A 101 -24.01 -17.09 5.45
N ALA A 102 -25.06 -16.65 4.77
CA ALA A 102 -26.44 -17.09 5.01
C ALA A 102 -26.64 -18.62 4.82
N SER A 103 -25.90 -19.25 3.90
CA SER A 103 -26.03 -20.69 3.63
C SER A 103 -25.57 -21.59 4.78
N THR A 104 -24.68 -21.11 5.64
CA THR A 104 -24.12 -21.83 6.79
C THR A 104 -24.49 -21.21 8.13
N ASP A 105 -25.29 -20.13 8.13
CA ASP A 105 -25.62 -19.30 9.31
C ASP A 105 -24.36 -18.92 10.10
N THR A 106 -23.30 -18.53 9.37
CA THR A 106 -22.01 -18.22 9.98
C THR A 106 -21.75 -16.72 9.92
N PHE A 107 -21.65 -16.10 11.08
CA PHE A 107 -21.16 -14.73 11.20
C PHE A 107 -19.65 -14.76 11.41
N ILE A 108 -18.95 -14.03 10.54
CA ILE A 108 -17.50 -13.78 10.62
C ILE A 108 -17.35 -12.40 11.22
N GLU A 109 -16.86 -12.32 12.44
CA GLU A 109 -16.55 -11.06 13.08
C GLU A 109 -15.39 -10.37 12.38
N LYS A 110 -15.40 -9.02 12.40
CA LYS A 110 -14.26 -8.25 11.91
C LYS A 110 -13.06 -8.58 12.80
N ASP A 111 -12.03 -9.17 12.20
CA ASP A 111 -10.73 -9.37 12.82
C ASP A 111 -9.68 -8.59 12.05
N ALA A 112 -8.94 -7.76 12.75
CA ALA A 112 -7.96 -6.89 12.12
C ALA A 112 -6.86 -6.54 13.11
N SER A 113 -5.62 -6.73 12.72
CA SER A 113 -4.50 -6.14 13.40
C SER A 113 -4.09 -4.84 12.70
N ILE A 114 -4.01 -3.77 13.47
CA ILE A 114 -3.62 -2.44 12.99
C ILE A 114 -2.10 -2.32 13.15
N ASN A 115 -1.44 -1.94 12.09
CA ASN A 115 -0.03 -1.57 12.13
C ASN A 115 0.10 -0.10 12.54
N ASP A 116 0.58 0.13 13.74
CA ASP A 116 0.72 1.48 14.31
C ASP A 116 1.65 2.39 13.51
N GLU A 117 2.71 1.83 12.91
CA GLU A 117 3.62 2.60 12.07
C GLU A 117 2.96 3.05 10.76
N ILE A 118 2.17 2.18 10.13
CA ILE A 118 1.40 2.55 8.93
C ILE A 118 0.30 3.55 9.28
N ASP A 119 -0.37 3.39 10.42
CA ASP A 119 -1.38 4.34 10.87
C ASP A 119 -0.79 5.73 11.14
N LYS A 120 0.38 5.79 11.80
CA LYS A 120 1.16 7.01 11.96
C LYS A 120 1.46 7.69 10.62
N LEU A 121 1.91 6.92 9.61
CA LEU A 121 2.21 7.46 8.27
C LEU A 121 0.95 7.99 7.58
N ARG A 122 -0.22 7.39 7.81
CA ARG A 122 -1.50 7.90 7.30
C ARG A 122 -1.87 9.23 7.93
N HIS A 123 -1.69 9.38 9.25
CA HIS A 123 -1.86 10.66 9.94
C HIS A 123 -0.85 11.71 9.49
N ALA A 124 0.41 11.32 9.25
CA ALA A 124 1.43 12.22 8.70
C ALA A 124 1.03 12.72 7.30
N ALA A 125 0.51 11.85 6.44
CA ALA A 125 0.05 12.21 5.10
C ALA A 125 -1.09 13.24 5.13
N THR A 126 -2.14 13.01 5.92
CA THR A 126 -3.28 13.93 6.03
C THR A 126 -2.89 15.26 6.68
N SER A 127 -2.05 15.23 7.73
CA SER A 127 -1.51 16.43 8.38
C SER A 127 -0.68 17.27 7.39
N ALA A 128 0.21 16.62 6.62
CA ALA A 128 1.05 17.29 5.63
C ALA A 128 0.22 18.01 4.55
N LEU A 129 -0.85 17.40 4.05
CA LEU A 129 -1.74 18.00 3.06
C LEU A 129 -2.46 19.26 3.57
N LEU A 130 -2.77 19.30 4.89
CA LEU A 130 -3.40 20.48 5.50
C LEU A 130 -2.42 21.63 5.71
N GLU A 131 -1.14 21.34 5.88
CA GLU A 131 -0.13 22.33 6.28
C GLU A 131 0.71 22.86 5.11
N ARG A 132 0.97 22.02 4.09
CA ARG A 132 1.94 22.32 3.03
C ARG A 132 1.38 22.00 1.64
N ARG A 133 2.00 22.60 0.63
CA ARG A 133 1.66 22.33 -0.78
C ARG A 133 2.75 21.54 -1.51
N ASP A 134 3.96 21.50 -0.99
CA ASP A 134 5.07 20.71 -1.54
C ASP A 134 5.06 19.29 -0.97
N VAL A 135 3.94 18.60 -1.19
CA VAL A 135 3.65 17.27 -0.65
C VAL A 135 3.44 16.26 -1.79
N ILE A 136 4.12 15.13 -1.68
CA ILE A 136 3.92 13.95 -2.53
C ILE A 136 3.38 12.84 -1.63
N ILE A 137 2.20 12.32 -1.95
CA ILE A 137 1.65 11.13 -1.28
C ILE A 137 1.76 9.94 -2.21
N VAL A 138 2.47 8.90 -1.78
CA VAL A 138 2.48 7.61 -2.50
C VAL A 138 1.49 6.69 -1.83
N ALA A 139 0.44 6.33 -2.56
CA ALA A 139 -0.70 5.62 -2.02
C ALA A 139 -0.96 4.29 -2.74
N SER A 140 -1.56 3.33 -2.02
CA SER A 140 -2.23 2.19 -2.64
C SER A 140 -3.69 2.52 -2.94
N VAL A 141 -4.42 1.58 -3.53
CA VAL A 141 -5.87 1.70 -3.80
C VAL A 141 -6.70 1.98 -2.53
N SER A 142 -6.10 1.83 -1.33
CA SER A 142 -6.76 2.22 -0.07
C SER A 142 -7.14 3.71 0.00
N CYS A 143 -6.57 4.56 -0.84
CA CYS A 143 -6.91 5.99 -0.93
C CYS A 143 -8.34 6.28 -1.39
N ILE A 144 -9.04 5.31 -2.00
CA ILE A 144 -10.45 5.47 -2.44
C ILE A 144 -11.46 5.03 -1.37
N TYR A 145 -11.00 4.58 -0.21
CA TYR A 145 -11.86 4.22 0.92
C TYR A 145 -12.12 5.42 1.84
N GLY A 146 -13.23 5.36 2.58
CA GLY A 146 -13.60 6.40 3.53
C GLY A 146 -12.53 6.69 4.56
N LEU A 147 -12.23 7.97 4.78
CA LEU A 147 -11.17 8.43 5.67
C LEU A 147 -11.65 9.43 6.73
N GLY A 148 -12.89 9.86 6.67
CA GLY A 148 -13.43 10.94 7.52
C GLY A 148 -13.42 12.30 6.80
N ASN A 149 -14.14 13.24 7.38
CA ASN A 149 -14.39 14.54 6.77
C ASN A 149 -13.18 15.49 6.94
N PRO A 150 -12.50 15.94 5.87
CA PRO A 150 -11.34 16.83 5.98
C PRO A 150 -11.68 18.19 6.61
N GLU A 151 -12.88 18.72 6.43
CA GLU A 151 -13.29 20.00 7.04
C GLU A 151 -13.46 19.85 8.57
N GLU A 152 -14.06 18.76 9.05
CA GLU A 152 -14.14 18.48 10.48
C GLU A 152 -12.74 18.21 11.07
N TYR A 153 -11.92 17.43 10.38
CA TYR A 153 -10.53 17.17 10.79
C TYR A 153 -9.72 18.45 10.93
N LYS A 154 -9.90 19.40 10.01
CA LYS A 154 -9.27 20.71 10.05
C LYS A 154 -9.81 21.61 11.18
N LYS A 155 -11.13 21.63 11.41
CA LYS A 155 -11.74 22.41 12.51
C LYS A 155 -11.29 21.93 13.88
N LEU A 156 -11.12 20.61 14.03
CA LEU A 156 -10.69 19.99 15.28
C LEU A 156 -9.18 20.15 15.52
N THR A 157 -8.40 20.53 14.51
CA THR A 157 -6.96 20.75 14.65
C THR A 157 -6.67 21.91 15.62
N ILE A 158 -5.85 21.66 16.63
CA ILE A 158 -5.48 22.65 17.64
C ILE A 158 -4.23 23.38 17.17
N SER A 159 -4.35 24.69 16.89
CA SER A 159 -3.25 25.56 16.46
C SER A 159 -2.77 26.43 17.63
N LEU A 160 -1.48 26.32 17.99
CA LEU A 160 -0.88 27.00 19.13
C LEU A 160 0.40 27.75 18.72
N ARG A 161 0.60 28.92 19.37
CA ARG A 161 1.81 29.76 19.21
C ARG A 161 2.23 30.34 20.55
N PRO A 162 3.52 30.59 20.79
CA PRO A 162 3.98 31.37 21.94
C PRO A 162 3.31 32.75 21.98
N GLY A 163 2.97 33.23 23.16
CA GLY A 163 2.27 34.48 23.39
C GLY A 163 0.74 34.42 23.26
N MET A 164 0.16 33.22 23.02
CA MET A 164 -1.31 33.07 23.04
C MET A 164 -1.80 32.95 24.48
N GLU A 165 -2.83 33.73 24.81
CA GLU A 165 -3.61 33.56 26.04
C GLU A 165 -4.57 32.36 25.86
N LYS A 166 -4.24 31.25 26.50
CA LYS A 166 -4.99 30.00 26.46
C LYS A 166 -4.81 29.24 27.76
N ASP A 167 -5.91 29.00 28.45
CA ASP A 167 -5.90 28.15 29.64
C ASP A 167 -5.44 26.72 29.27
N ARG A 168 -4.51 26.19 30.07
CA ARG A 168 -4.00 24.83 29.91
C ARG A 168 -5.12 23.80 29.94
N ASP A 169 -6.09 23.93 30.84
CA ASP A 169 -7.20 22.98 31.01
C ASP A 169 -8.20 23.05 29.83
N GLU A 170 -8.30 24.20 29.14
CA GLU A 170 -9.02 24.30 27.86
C GLU A 170 -8.34 23.47 26.77
N ILE A 171 -7.00 23.54 26.70
CA ILE A 171 -6.25 22.75 25.71
C ILE A 171 -6.36 21.25 26.04
N ILE A 172 -6.30 20.87 27.31
CA ILE A 172 -6.47 19.46 27.74
C ILE A 172 -7.85 18.93 27.31
N ARG A 173 -8.92 19.71 27.53
CA ARG A 173 -10.27 19.31 27.10
C ARG A 173 -10.32 19.11 25.58
N LYS A 174 -9.75 20.04 24.82
CA LYS A 174 -9.68 19.90 23.36
C LYS A 174 -8.87 18.68 22.91
N LEU A 175 -7.80 18.31 23.61
CA LEU A 175 -7.04 17.10 23.32
C LEU A 175 -7.89 15.85 23.52
N ILE A 176 -8.70 15.80 24.58
CA ILE A 176 -9.64 14.69 24.82
C ILE A 176 -10.70 14.66 23.72
N ASP A 177 -11.28 15.81 23.34
CA ASP A 177 -12.28 15.91 22.27
C ASP A 177 -11.75 15.40 20.92
N ILE A 178 -10.45 15.56 20.67
CA ILE A 178 -9.78 15.06 19.44
C ILE A 178 -9.15 13.68 19.64
N GLN A 179 -9.56 12.95 20.67
CA GLN A 179 -9.22 11.54 20.92
C GLN A 179 -7.79 11.28 21.37
N TYR A 180 -7.12 12.27 22.01
CA TYR A 180 -5.86 12.01 22.71
C TYR A 180 -6.13 11.47 24.10
N GLU A 181 -5.36 10.48 24.49
CA GLU A 181 -5.44 9.88 25.82
C GLU A 181 -4.41 10.49 26.79
N ARG A 182 -4.83 10.70 28.04
CA ARG A 182 -3.86 11.07 29.08
C ARG A 182 -3.12 9.83 29.56
N ASN A 183 -1.83 9.80 29.35
CA ASN A 183 -0.99 8.71 29.83
C ASN A 183 0.33 9.26 30.37
N ASP A 184 0.51 9.17 31.68
CA ASP A 184 1.71 9.67 32.37
C ASP A 184 2.81 8.58 32.46
N ILE A 185 2.49 7.31 32.16
CA ILE A 185 3.38 6.14 32.28
C ILE A 185 3.89 5.72 30.92
N ASP A 186 2.99 5.32 30.03
CA ASP A 186 3.29 4.95 28.64
C ASP A 186 3.02 6.15 27.74
N PHE A 187 4.08 6.91 27.48
CA PHE A 187 4.00 8.16 26.73
C PHE A 187 4.29 7.90 25.26
N SER A 188 3.28 7.41 24.58
CA SER A 188 3.30 6.98 23.19
C SER A 188 2.50 7.92 22.28
N ARG A 189 2.43 7.61 21.01
CA ARG A 189 1.68 8.32 19.97
C ARG A 189 0.20 8.50 20.35
N GLY A 190 -0.35 9.66 20.11
CA GLY A 190 -1.75 9.99 20.45
C GLY A 190 -2.01 10.18 21.95
N THR A 191 -0.96 10.33 22.76
CA THR A 191 -1.09 10.59 24.20
C THR A 191 -0.58 11.96 24.60
N PHE A 192 -1.04 12.43 25.75
CA PHE A 192 -0.50 13.62 26.40
C PHE A 192 -0.28 13.38 27.90
N ARG A 193 0.60 14.16 28.49
CA ARG A 193 0.83 14.17 29.95
C ARG A 193 1.03 15.59 30.46
N VAL A 194 0.70 15.80 31.74
CA VAL A 194 0.80 17.10 32.39
C VAL A 194 1.85 17.04 33.48
N ARG A 195 2.81 17.96 33.47
CA ARG A 195 3.87 18.09 34.49
C ARG A 195 4.04 19.55 34.93
N GLY A 196 3.40 19.89 36.04
CA GLY A 196 3.39 21.28 36.54
C GLY A 196 2.75 22.22 35.50
N ASP A 197 3.50 23.25 35.09
CA ASP A 197 3.06 24.23 34.07
C ASP A 197 3.42 23.81 32.65
N SER A 198 3.70 22.52 32.43
CA SER A 198 4.01 21.99 31.10
C SER A 198 3.00 20.93 30.67
N LEU A 199 2.67 20.95 29.39
CA LEU A 199 1.85 19.96 28.69
C LEU A 199 2.72 19.31 27.61
N ASP A 200 3.02 18.03 27.76
CA ASP A 200 3.74 17.24 26.76
C ASP A 200 2.72 16.44 25.93
N ILE A 201 2.88 16.45 24.61
CA ILE A 201 1.98 15.80 23.66
C ILE A 201 2.83 15.01 22.65
N VAL A 202 2.47 13.76 22.38
CA VAL A 202 3.03 13.01 21.25
C VAL A 202 1.98 13.03 20.10
N PRO A 203 2.22 13.77 19.03
CA PRO A 203 1.28 13.85 17.92
C PRO A 203 0.96 12.48 17.30
N SER A 204 -0.26 12.30 16.79
CA SER A 204 -0.68 11.08 16.08
C SER A 204 0.16 10.78 14.84
N SER A 205 0.79 11.80 14.26
CA SER A 205 1.67 11.73 13.10
C SER A 205 3.15 11.46 13.43
N SER A 206 3.52 11.31 14.72
CA SER A 206 4.90 11.10 15.15
C SER A 206 4.96 10.11 16.33
N SER A 207 6.00 9.30 16.38
CA SER A 207 6.30 8.43 17.54
C SER A 207 7.57 8.83 18.28
N ASN A 208 8.49 9.51 17.60
CA ASN A 208 9.81 9.83 18.16
C ASN A 208 9.89 11.23 18.72
N ASN A 209 9.11 12.17 18.20
CA ASN A 209 9.15 13.57 18.57
C ASN A 209 7.87 13.98 19.28
N GLY A 210 8.02 14.51 20.50
CA GLY A 210 6.95 15.10 21.29
C GLY A 210 7.00 16.64 21.24
N ILE A 211 5.86 17.25 21.52
CA ILE A 211 5.70 18.70 21.65
C ILE A 211 5.48 19.03 23.12
N ARG A 212 6.32 19.92 23.66
CA ARG A 212 6.17 20.47 25.00
C ARG A 212 5.68 21.90 24.90
N ILE A 213 4.54 22.18 25.55
CA ILE A 213 3.95 23.51 25.69
C ILE A 213 4.19 23.94 27.14
N GLU A 214 4.91 25.05 27.34
CA GLU A 214 5.20 25.63 28.63
C GLU A 214 4.32 26.86 28.84
N PHE A 215 3.67 26.92 29.99
CA PHE A 215 2.75 27.99 30.34
C PHE A 215 3.36 28.90 31.42
N PHE A 216 3.04 30.18 31.33
CA PHE A 216 3.22 31.15 32.39
C PHE A 216 1.86 31.75 32.73
N GLY A 217 1.20 31.23 33.76
CA GLY A 217 -0.23 31.49 34.01
C GLY A 217 -1.06 30.91 32.84
N ASP A 218 -1.90 31.75 32.26
CA ASP A 218 -2.78 31.39 31.13
C ASP A 218 -2.15 31.74 29.76
N GLU A 219 -0.87 32.12 29.72
CA GLU A 219 -0.13 32.43 28.49
C GLU A 219 0.82 31.28 28.15
N ILE A 220 0.88 30.93 26.85
CA ILE A 220 1.86 30.00 26.31
C ILE A 220 3.20 30.72 26.19
N ASP A 221 4.14 30.44 27.11
CA ASP A 221 5.49 31.04 27.11
C ASP A 221 6.34 30.47 25.97
N ARG A 222 6.40 29.14 25.87
CA ARG A 222 7.22 28.45 24.85
C ARG A 222 6.58 27.18 24.34
N ILE A 223 6.94 26.84 23.08
CA ILE A 223 6.64 25.56 22.47
C ILE A 223 7.95 24.95 22.01
N ARG A 224 8.24 23.73 22.48
CA ARG A 224 9.49 23.01 22.19
C ARG A 224 9.23 21.62 21.64
N GLU A 225 10.03 21.24 20.70
CA GLU A 225 10.08 19.85 20.23
C GLU A 225 11.14 19.09 21.02
N PHE A 226 10.85 17.87 21.42
CA PHE A 226 11.77 17.03 22.17
C PHE A 226 11.68 15.57 21.71
N ASP A 227 12.77 14.85 21.86
CA ASP A 227 12.83 13.41 21.63
C ASP A 227 12.11 12.67 22.78
N VAL A 228 11.13 11.86 22.43
CA VAL A 228 10.22 11.19 23.40
C VAL A 228 10.99 10.23 24.32
N LEU A 229 11.97 9.50 23.75
CA LEU A 229 12.74 8.49 24.47
C LEU A 229 13.72 9.11 25.47
N THR A 230 14.48 10.12 25.02
CA THR A 230 15.55 10.71 25.80
C THR A 230 15.15 11.96 26.60
N GLY A 231 14.00 12.57 26.25
CA GLY A 231 13.53 13.84 26.77
C GLY A 231 14.34 15.05 26.30
N LYS A 232 15.33 14.87 25.42
CA LYS A 232 16.20 15.93 24.92
C LYS A 232 15.46 16.92 24.05
N ILE A 233 15.61 18.21 24.31
CA ILE A 233 15.05 19.27 23.45
C ILE A 233 15.77 19.27 22.10
N ILE A 234 14.98 19.21 21.02
CA ILE A 234 15.44 19.27 19.63
C ILE A 234 15.48 20.73 19.16
N GLY A 235 14.45 21.50 19.48
CA GLY A 235 14.38 22.92 19.10
C GLY A 235 13.11 23.62 19.56
N ASP A 236 13.11 24.95 19.43
CA ASP A 236 11.93 25.77 19.69
C ASP A 236 11.03 25.84 18.43
N ARG A 237 9.71 25.85 18.66
CA ARG A 237 8.70 25.98 17.61
C ARG A 237 7.94 27.29 17.77
N LYS A 238 7.81 28.05 16.66
CA LYS A 238 7.00 29.28 16.62
C LYS A 238 5.52 29.02 16.42
N HIS A 239 5.17 27.81 16.01
CA HIS A 239 3.82 27.35 15.76
C HIS A 239 3.79 25.82 15.81
N VAL A 240 2.70 25.27 16.29
CA VAL A 240 2.39 23.84 16.23
C VAL A 240 0.91 23.67 15.88
N SER A 241 0.64 22.69 15.01
CA SER A 241 -0.70 22.17 14.71
C SER A 241 -0.79 20.76 15.27
N ILE A 242 -1.77 20.50 16.12
CA ILE A 242 -2.03 19.17 16.67
C ILE A 242 -3.31 18.66 16.03
N THR A 243 -3.16 17.70 15.15
CA THR A 243 -4.28 17.06 14.43
C THR A 243 -4.93 15.99 15.29
N PRO A 244 -6.21 15.65 15.05
CA PRO A 244 -6.90 14.57 15.76
C PRO A 244 -6.14 13.25 15.75
N ALA A 245 -6.29 12.46 16.83
CA ALA A 245 -5.69 11.13 16.93
C ALA A 245 -6.45 10.07 16.11
N SER A 246 -7.65 10.40 15.62
CA SER A 246 -8.45 9.56 14.72
C SER A 246 -8.96 10.39 13.55
N HIS A 247 -8.99 9.79 12.35
CA HIS A 247 -9.59 10.42 11.16
C HIS A 247 -11.12 10.54 11.27
N PHE A 248 -11.76 9.77 12.15
CA PHE A 248 -13.20 9.80 12.42
C PHE A 248 -13.55 10.60 13.69
N ALA A 249 -12.62 11.39 14.21
CA ALA A 249 -12.93 12.29 15.32
C ALA A 249 -14.00 13.31 14.88
N ALA A 250 -14.99 13.52 15.74
CA ALA A 250 -16.09 14.44 15.49
C ALA A 250 -16.34 15.30 16.74
N SER A 251 -16.86 16.52 16.55
CA SER A 251 -17.25 17.38 17.66
C SER A 251 -18.43 16.79 18.44
N GLN A 252 -18.56 17.12 19.73
CA GLN A 252 -19.68 16.65 20.54
C GLN A 252 -21.04 17.02 19.91
N GLU A 253 -21.15 18.21 19.34
CA GLU A 253 -22.37 18.63 18.64
C GLU A 253 -22.68 17.73 17.43
N THR A 254 -21.67 17.31 16.69
CA THR A 254 -21.80 16.39 15.55
C THR A 254 -22.21 14.99 16.05
N ILE A 255 -21.61 14.52 17.12
CA ILE A 255 -21.96 13.24 17.77
C ILE A 255 -23.41 13.23 18.22
N ASP A 256 -23.87 14.25 18.94
CA ASP A 256 -25.24 14.34 19.45
C ASP A 256 -26.27 14.34 18.31
N LYS A 257 -25.98 15.04 17.21
CA LYS A 257 -26.81 15.01 16.00
C LYS A 257 -26.82 13.64 15.34
N ALA A 258 -25.65 13.01 15.24
CA ALA A 258 -25.50 11.70 14.63
C ALA A 258 -26.29 10.63 15.40
N ILE A 259 -26.23 10.64 16.72
CA ILE A 259 -26.98 9.69 17.59
C ILE A 259 -28.47 9.77 17.31
N ASN A 260 -29.05 10.95 17.24
CA ASN A 260 -30.50 11.12 16.96
C ASN A 260 -30.85 10.52 15.58
N VAL A 261 -29.96 10.67 14.57
CA VAL A 261 -30.20 10.11 13.23
C VAL A 261 -30.06 8.59 13.24
N ILE A 262 -29.09 8.04 13.98
CA ILE A 262 -28.88 6.59 14.14
C ILE A 262 -30.10 5.96 14.84
N GLU A 263 -30.57 6.56 15.92
CA GLU A 263 -31.76 6.10 16.65
C GLU A 263 -32.99 6.09 15.73
N TYR A 264 -33.19 7.14 14.94
CA TYR A 264 -34.29 7.22 13.99
C TYR A 264 -34.19 6.12 12.90
N GLU A 265 -33.00 5.96 12.29
CA GLU A 265 -32.76 4.92 11.27
C GLU A 265 -32.98 3.52 11.84
N LEU A 266 -32.54 3.28 13.09
CA LEU A 266 -32.78 2.03 13.80
C LEU A 266 -34.28 1.73 13.95
N GLU A 267 -35.07 2.67 14.45
CA GLU A 267 -36.50 2.49 14.66
C GLU A 267 -37.24 2.19 13.34
N GLU A 268 -36.90 2.90 12.26
CA GLU A 268 -37.50 2.63 10.94
C GLU A 268 -37.11 1.23 10.43
N ARG A 269 -35.86 0.84 10.57
CA ARG A 269 -35.39 -0.49 10.13
C ARG A 269 -35.99 -1.62 10.96
N LEU A 270 -36.20 -1.41 12.28
CA LEU A 270 -36.86 -2.37 13.15
C LEU A 270 -38.31 -2.59 12.76
N LYS A 271 -39.07 -1.52 12.42
CA LYS A 271 -40.43 -1.61 11.90
C LYS A 271 -40.49 -2.44 10.62
N GLU A 272 -39.55 -2.19 9.68
CA GLU A 272 -39.47 -2.92 8.44
C GLU A 272 -39.21 -4.41 8.67
N LEU A 273 -38.15 -4.77 9.43
CA LEU A 273 -37.82 -6.15 9.76
C LEU A 273 -38.97 -6.88 10.47
N THR A 274 -39.61 -6.23 11.42
CA THR A 274 -40.76 -6.80 12.12
C THR A 274 -41.94 -7.03 11.17
N SER A 275 -42.21 -6.12 10.24
CA SER A 275 -43.27 -6.29 9.24
C SER A 275 -43.01 -7.45 8.28
N GLN A 276 -41.77 -7.85 8.12
CA GLN A 276 -41.31 -9.00 7.32
C GLN A 276 -41.17 -10.30 8.13
N ASP A 277 -41.60 -10.30 9.41
CA ASP A 277 -41.48 -11.41 10.36
C ASP A 277 -40.01 -11.84 10.64
N LYS A 278 -39.05 -10.93 10.42
CA LYS A 278 -37.61 -11.11 10.69
C LYS A 278 -37.27 -10.67 12.14
N LEU A 279 -37.84 -11.41 13.13
CA LEU A 279 -37.74 -11.00 14.54
C LEU A 279 -36.35 -11.17 15.14
N VAL A 280 -35.60 -12.18 14.71
CA VAL A 280 -34.23 -12.44 15.17
C VAL A 280 -33.27 -11.34 14.65
N GLU A 281 -33.41 -10.98 13.39
CA GLU A 281 -32.63 -9.90 12.75
C GLU A 281 -32.94 -8.55 13.43
N ALA A 282 -34.21 -8.29 13.72
CA ALA A 282 -34.63 -7.07 14.43
C ALA A 282 -34.02 -7.01 15.84
N GLN A 283 -34.05 -8.10 16.61
CA GLN A 283 -33.46 -8.15 17.95
C GLN A 283 -31.92 -7.96 17.89
N ARG A 284 -31.26 -8.63 16.99
CA ARG A 284 -29.78 -8.53 16.77
C ARG A 284 -29.39 -7.09 16.45
N LEU A 285 -30.07 -6.48 15.50
CA LEU A 285 -29.81 -5.10 15.08
C LEU A 285 -30.00 -4.12 16.24
N ARG A 286 -31.09 -4.27 17.00
CA ARG A 286 -31.36 -3.43 18.17
C ARG A 286 -30.25 -3.52 19.21
N GLN A 287 -29.84 -4.72 19.57
CA GLN A 287 -28.80 -4.94 20.59
C GLN A 287 -27.47 -4.33 20.15
N ARG A 288 -27.05 -4.61 18.93
CA ARG A 288 -25.78 -4.11 18.40
C ARG A 288 -25.78 -2.58 18.29
N THR A 289 -26.80 -2.00 17.68
CA THR A 289 -26.85 -0.56 17.47
C THR A 289 -26.95 0.22 18.77
N ASN A 290 -27.74 -0.25 19.76
CA ASN A 290 -27.79 0.39 21.07
C ASN A 290 -26.45 0.35 21.79
N TYR A 291 -25.74 -0.75 21.74
CA TYR A 291 -24.38 -0.86 22.29
C TYR A 291 -23.43 0.14 21.60
N ASP A 292 -23.46 0.21 20.27
CA ASP A 292 -22.62 1.16 19.51
C ASP A 292 -22.97 2.61 19.90
N ILE A 293 -24.26 2.95 20.09
CA ILE A 293 -24.72 4.28 20.55
C ILE A 293 -24.19 4.60 21.94
N GLU A 294 -24.27 3.67 22.90
CA GLU A 294 -23.71 3.85 24.24
C GLU A 294 -22.21 4.14 24.21
N MET A 295 -21.48 3.36 23.43
CA MET A 295 -20.02 3.57 23.26
C MET A 295 -19.70 4.93 22.64
N ILE A 296 -20.45 5.36 21.62
CA ILE A 296 -20.27 6.68 20.99
C ILE A 296 -20.60 7.80 21.99
N LYS A 297 -21.64 7.66 22.82
CA LYS A 297 -22.01 8.66 23.85
C LYS A 297 -20.92 8.83 24.92
N GLU A 298 -20.36 7.73 25.41
CA GLU A 298 -19.43 7.74 26.54
C GLU A 298 -17.97 7.99 26.11
N MET A 299 -17.57 7.41 24.98
CA MET A 299 -16.17 7.40 24.53
C MET A 299 -15.92 8.24 23.26
N GLY A 300 -16.99 8.75 22.61
CA GLY A 300 -16.88 9.40 21.30
C GLY A 300 -16.51 8.42 20.15
N TYR A 301 -16.47 7.12 20.41
CA TYR A 301 -16.03 6.09 19.47
C TYR A 301 -16.73 4.74 19.75
N CYS A 302 -16.89 3.92 18.70
CA CYS A 302 -17.27 2.50 18.82
C CYS A 302 -16.53 1.64 17.80
N SER A 303 -16.44 0.33 18.06
CA SER A 303 -15.88 -0.61 17.08
C SER A 303 -16.74 -0.65 15.82
N GLY A 304 -16.15 -0.29 14.66
CA GLY A 304 -16.87 -0.16 13.40
C GLY A 304 -17.58 1.18 13.21
N ILE A 305 -17.11 2.25 13.87
CA ILE A 305 -17.65 3.63 13.74
C ILE A 305 -17.74 4.09 12.29
N GLU A 306 -16.87 3.57 11.43
CA GLU A 306 -16.89 3.82 9.99
C GLU A 306 -18.21 3.46 9.31
N ASN A 307 -18.99 2.51 9.87
CA ASN A 307 -20.31 2.16 9.34
C ASN A 307 -21.35 3.28 9.55
N TYR A 308 -21.07 4.21 10.44
CA TYR A 308 -21.88 5.40 10.70
C TYR A 308 -21.31 6.66 10.03
N SER A 309 -20.23 6.54 9.23
CA SER A 309 -19.52 7.69 8.63
C SER A 309 -20.43 8.63 7.84
N ARG A 310 -21.42 8.11 7.08
CA ARG A 310 -22.41 8.93 6.38
C ARG A 310 -23.15 9.88 7.32
N ILE A 311 -23.56 9.36 8.47
CA ILE A 311 -24.34 10.11 9.46
C ILE A 311 -23.45 11.10 10.20
N LEU A 312 -22.24 10.67 10.59
CA LEU A 312 -21.25 11.53 11.23
C LEU A 312 -20.81 12.69 10.32
N ASP A 313 -20.67 12.44 9.03
CA ASP A 313 -20.33 13.48 8.03
C ASP A 313 -21.53 14.34 7.62
N GLY A 314 -22.75 14.00 8.05
CA GLY A 314 -23.98 14.69 7.63
C GLY A 314 -24.29 14.54 6.13
N ARG A 315 -23.78 13.50 5.48
CA ARG A 315 -23.95 13.26 4.03
C ARG A 315 -25.34 12.73 3.70
N ALA A 316 -25.84 13.08 2.51
CA ALA A 316 -27.07 12.51 1.99
C ALA A 316 -26.91 11.01 1.66
N LEU A 317 -28.00 10.27 1.68
CA LEU A 317 -28.04 8.84 1.34
C LEU A 317 -27.48 8.60 -0.07
N GLY A 318 -26.59 7.60 -0.21
CA GLY A 318 -26.01 7.19 -1.47
C GLY A 318 -24.84 8.06 -1.97
N THR A 319 -24.50 9.14 -1.27
CA THR A 319 -23.36 9.98 -1.65
C THR A 319 -22.02 9.27 -1.36
N PRO A 320 -20.96 9.56 -2.14
CA PRO A 320 -19.66 8.95 -1.92
C PRO A 320 -19.07 9.34 -0.55
N PRO A 321 -18.23 8.48 0.06
CA PRO A 321 -17.50 8.85 1.26
C PRO A 321 -16.43 9.89 0.97
N GLN A 322 -16.04 10.64 2.00
CA GLN A 322 -14.82 11.45 1.95
C GLN A 322 -13.62 10.51 2.02
N THR A 323 -12.63 10.75 1.17
CA THR A 323 -11.46 9.90 0.98
C THR A 323 -10.17 10.71 1.10
N LEU A 324 -9.01 10.08 0.95
CA LEU A 324 -7.74 10.82 0.89
C LEU A 324 -7.74 11.90 -0.20
N LEU A 325 -8.43 11.66 -1.32
CA LEU A 325 -8.49 12.60 -2.44
C LEU A 325 -9.15 13.92 -2.06
N ASP A 326 -10.03 13.92 -1.06
CA ASP A 326 -10.71 15.10 -0.54
C ASP A 326 -9.84 15.97 0.38
N TYR A 327 -8.68 15.47 0.82
CA TYR A 327 -7.69 16.25 1.56
C TYR A 327 -6.74 17.04 0.64
N PHE A 328 -6.69 16.70 -0.65
CA PHE A 328 -5.91 17.45 -1.62
C PHE A 328 -6.59 18.76 -2.00
N PRO A 329 -5.82 19.80 -2.36
CA PRO A 329 -6.39 20.99 -2.99
C PRO A 329 -6.84 20.67 -4.42
N ASP A 330 -7.79 21.47 -4.95
CA ASP A 330 -8.43 21.22 -6.25
C ASP A 330 -7.45 21.11 -7.44
N ASP A 331 -6.26 21.70 -7.35
CA ASP A 331 -5.27 21.77 -8.43
C ASP A 331 -4.19 20.67 -8.36
N TYR A 332 -4.42 19.60 -7.61
CA TYR A 332 -3.44 18.51 -7.47
C TYR A 332 -3.20 17.71 -8.75
N LEU A 333 -2.04 17.07 -8.82
CA LEU A 333 -1.65 16.17 -9.90
C LEU A 333 -1.70 14.72 -9.42
N MET A 334 -2.28 13.83 -10.24
CA MET A 334 -2.30 12.39 -9.99
C MET A 334 -1.39 11.66 -10.98
N PHE A 335 -0.53 10.78 -10.48
CA PHE A 335 0.09 9.73 -11.28
C PHE A 335 -0.53 8.40 -10.92
N ILE A 336 -0.86 7.58 -11.91
CA ILE A 336 -1.32 6.20 -11.69
C ILE A 336 -0.27 5.26 -12.28
N ASP A 337 0.57 4.71 -11.39
CA ASP A 337 1.63 3.79 -11.80
C ASP A 337 1.06 2.40 -12.08
N GLU A 338 1.65 1.74 -13.08
CA GLU A 338 1.15 0.47 -13.66
C GLU A 338 -0.38 0.53 -13.87
N SER A 339 -0.84 1.60 -14.52
CA SER A 339 -2.26 1.96 -14.67
C SER A 339 -3.12 0.84 -15.23
N HIS A 340 -2.57 0.02 -16.14
CA HIS A 340 -3.23 -1.16 -16.71
C HIS A 340 -3.62 -2.23 -15.67
N VAL A 341 -3.06 -2.18 -14.45
CA VAL A 341 -3.43 -3.03 -13.30
C VAL A 341 -4.23 -2.22 -12.28
N THR A 342 -3.79 -1.00 -11.99
CA THR A 342 -4.34 -0.14 -10.93
C THR A 342 -5.79 0.26 -11.24
N LEU A 343 -6.11 0.67 -12.46
CA LEU A 343 -7.47 1.08 -12.84
C LEU A 343 -8.51 -0.06 -12.77
N PRO A 344 -8.23 -1.28 -13.30
CA PRO A 344 -9.11 -2.42 -13.10
C PRO A 344 -9.33 -2.77 -11.64
N GLN A 345 -8.32 -2.61 -10.78
CA GLN A 345 -8.44 -2.82 -9.34
C GLN A 345 -9.38 -1.80 -8.69
N VAL A 346 -9.21 -0.51 -8.98
CA VAL A 346 -10.13 0.55 -8.50
C VAL A 346 -11.58 0.22 -8.91
N ARG A 347 -11.78 -0.23 -10.14
CA ARG A 347 -13.09 -0.60 -10.68
C ARG A 347 -13.76 -1.77 -9.95
N ALA A 348 -12.97 -2.75 -9.52
CA ALA A 348 -13.46 -3.98 -8.88
C ALA A 348 -13.83 -3.81 -7.39
N MET A 349 -13.24 -2.83 -6.69
CA MET A 349 -13.36 -2.70 -5.23
C MET A 349 -14.80 -2.51 -4.75
N TYR A 350 -15.60 -1.69 -5.41
CA TYR A 350 -16.97 -1.38 -5.01
C TYR A 350 -17.89 -2.61 -5.01
N ALA A 351 -17.83 -3.44 -6.05
CA ALA A 351 -18.73 -4.57 -6.21
C ALA A 351 -18.55 -5.62 -5.10
N GLY A 352 -17.31 -5.90 -4.72
CA GLY A 352 -16.99 -6.83 -3.64
C GLY A 352 -17.49 -6.35 -2.28
N ASP A 353 -17.28 -5.06 -1.95
CA ASP A 353 -17.75 -4.48 -0.70
C ASP A 353 -19.27 -4.46 -0.60
N LYS A 354 -19.97 -4.09 -1.68
CA LYS A 354 -21.43 -4.08 -1.74
C LYS A 354 -22.02 -5.47 -1.48
N SER A 355 -21.56 -6.50 -2.16
CA SER A 355 -22.06 -7.87 -2.00
C SER A 355 -21.93 -8.39 -0.57
N ARG A 356 -20.84 -8.05 0.12
CA ARG A 356 -20.63 -8.38 1.53
C ARG A 356 -21.63 -7.67 2.43
N LYS A 357 -21.87 -6.38 2.22
CA LYS A 357 -22.80 -5.55 3.01
C LYS A 357 -24.25 -5.88 2.79
N ASP A 358 -24.63 -6.35 1.61
CA ASP A 358 -26.00 -6.81 1.33
C ASP A 358 -26.42 -7.84 2.40
N ASN A 359 -25.58 -8.84 2.68
CA ASN A 359 -25.86 -9.84 3.71
C ASN A 359 -25.89 -9.24 5.14
N LEU A 360 -24.95 -8.35 5.48
CA LEU A 360 -24.89 -7.76 6.82
C LEU A 360 -26.13 -6.91 7.15
N VAL A 361 -26.63 -6.16 6.18
CA VAL A 361 -27.82 -5.31 6.36
C VAL A 361 -29.10 -6.14 6.29
N GLU A 362 -29.21 -7.10 5.37
CA GLU A 362 -30.40 -7.94 5.22
C GLU A 362 -30.67 -8.78 6.47
N TYR A 363 -29.59 -9.33 7.08
CA TYR A 363 -29.69 -10.21 8.24
C TYR A 363 -29.52 -9.49 9.59
N GLY A 364 -29.63 -8.17 9.63
CA GLY A 364 -29.68 -7.37 10.86
C GLY A 364 -28.38 -7.25 11.65
N PHE A 365 -27.22 -7.35 10.98
CA PHE A 365 -25.92 -7.09 11.61
C PHE A 365 -25.51 -5.62 11.53
N ARG A 366 -25.98 -4.89 10.51
CA ARG A 366 -25.70 -3.47 10.33
C ARG A 366 -26.93 -2.70 9.85
N LEU A 367 -26.95 -1.39 10.16
CA LEU A 367 -27.93 -0.46 9.62
C LEU A 367 -27.72 -0.22 8.12
N PRO A 368 -28.76 0.21 7.37
CA PRO A 368 -28.63 0.58 5.96
C PRO A 368 -27.57 1.65 5.69
N SER A 369 -27.29 2.57 6.64
CA SER A 369 -26.22 3.56 6.55
C SER A 369 -24.84 2.96 6.32
N ALA A 370 -24.61 1.69 6.70
CA ALA A 370 -23.36 0.99 6.45
C ALA A 370 -23.05 0.83 4.95
N TYR A 371 -24.05 0.86 4.05
CA TYR A 371 -23.83 0.84 2.62
C TYR A 371 -23.00 2.03 2.11
N ASP A 372 -23.08 3.18 2.79
CA ASP A 372 -22.39 4.40 2.39
C ASP A 372 -20.96 4.52 2.94
N ASN A 373 -20.55 3.56 3.80
CA ASN A 373 -19.13 3.31 4.12
C ASN A 373 -18.55 2.35 3.10
N ARG A 374 -18.12 2.82 1.96
CA ARG A 374 -17.72 2.02 0.81
C ARG A 374 -16.55 2.65 0.08
N PRO A 375 -15.80 1.91 -0.74
CA PRO A 375 -14.89 2.56 -1.68
C PRO A 375 -15.67 3.39 -2.71
N LEU A 376 -15.00 4.35 -3.32
CA LEU A 376 -15.56 5.11 -4.43
C LEU A 376 -15.95 4.14 -5.56
N GLN A 377 -17.07 4.42 -6.22
CA GLN A 377 -17.35 3.85 -7.52
C GLN A 377 -16.38 4.43 -8.54
N PHE A 378 -16.13 3.71 -9.64
CA PHE A 378 -15.16 4.15 -10.63
C PHE A 378 -15.48 5.54 -11.19
N LYS A 379 -16.76 5.84 -11.45
CA LYS A 379 -17.17 7.17 -11.92
C LYS A 379 -16.93 8.26 -10.86
N GLU A 380 -17.18 7.97 -9.60
CA GLU A 380 -16.91 8.90 -8.50
C GLU A 380 -15.40 9.16 -8.32
N PHE A 381 -14.58 8.15 -8.59
CA PHE A 381 -13.12 8.30 -8.64
C PHE A 381 -12.69 9.18 -9.81
N GLU A 382 -13.27 8.97 -11.01
CA GLU A 382 -13.02 9.83 -12.18
C GLU A 382 -13.38 11.30 -11.89
N ASP A 383 -14.55 11.54 -11.28
CA ASP A 383 -15.04 12.89 -10.97
C ASP A 383 -14.14 13.65 -9.96
N LYS A 384 -13.27 12.94 -9.22
CA LYS A 384 -12.29 13.54 -8.31
C LYS A 384 -10.94 13.82 -8.97
N ILE A 385 -10.70 13.34 -10.17
CA ILE A 385 -9.46 13.60 -10.91
C ILE A 385 -9.48 15.05 -11.42
N ASN A 386 -8.45 15.83 -11.05
CA ASN A 386 -8.22 17.13 -11.66
C ASN A 386 -7.34 16.96 -12.92
N GLN A 387 -6.14 16.41 -12.76
CA GLN A 387 -5.24 16.06 -13.86
C GLN A 387 -4.51 14.77 -13.54
N VAL A 388 -4.42 13.86 -14.51
CA VAL A 388 -3.78 12.57 -14.33
C VAL A 388 -2.79 12.25 -15.45
N VAL A 389 -1.67 11.64 -15.04
CA VAL A 389 -0.74 10.99 -15.96
C VAL A 389 -0.75 9.49 -15.64
N PHE A 390 -1.28 8.71 -16.57
CA PHE A 390 -1.19 7.25 -16.53
C PHE A 390 0.23 6.83 -16.87
N VAL A 391 0.80 5.95 -16.05
CA VAL A 391 2.17 5.48 -16.24
C VAL A 391 2.14 3.96 -16.44
N SER A 392 2.55 3.50 -17.61
CA SER A 392 2.54 2.07 -17.93
C SER A 392 3.50 1.73 -19.06
N ALA A 393 4.04 0.50 -19.05
CA ALA A 393 4.74 -0.06 -20.21
C ALA A 393 3.77 -0.65 -21.25
N THR A 394 2.53 -0.90 -20.82
CA THR A 394 1.46 -1.54 -21.60
C THR A 394 0.12 -0.92 -21.22
N PRO A 395 -0.13 0.37 -21.55
CA PRO A 395 -1.38 1.03 -21.20
C PRO A 395 -2.58 0.24 -21.76
N GLY A 396 -3.68 0.20 -21.02
CA GLY A 396 -4.92 -0.44 -21.43
C GLY A 396 -5.73 0.43 -22.39
N GLN A 397 -6.86 -0.10 -22.86
CA GLN A 397 -7.72 0.62 -23.80
C GLN A 397 -8.28 1.91 -23.19
N TYR A 398 -8.60 1.89 -21.89
CA TYR A 398 -9.12 3.07 -21.19
C TYR A 398 -8.15 4.25 -21.24
N GLU A 399 -6.87 4.01 -20.93
CA GLU A 399 -5.83 5.05 -20.94
C GLU A 399 -5.63 5.60 -22.35
N VAL A 400 -5.62 4.73 -23.36
CA VAL A 400 -5.44 5.15 -24.76
C VAL A 400 -6.61 5.99 -25.26
N ASP A 401 -7.85 5.60 -24.93
CA ASP A 401 -9.06 6.28 -25.40
C ASP A 401 -9.27 7.65 -24.75
N HIS A 402 -8.80 7.83 -23.50
CA HIS A 402 -9.01 9.09 -22.74
C HIS A 402 -7.83 10.04 -22.85
N SER A 403 -6.61 9.55 -23.12
CA SER A 403 -5.43 10.43 -23.15
C SER A 403 -5.41 11.33 -24.37
N THR A 404 -5.30 12.63 -24.12
CA THR A 404 -5.09 13.66 -25.16
C THR A 404 -3.63 13.72 -25.62
N ASN A 405 -2.71 13.25 -24.78
CA ASN A 405 -1.28 13.22 -25.04
C ASN A 405 -0.68 11.90 -24.55
N ILE A 406 0.06 11.22 -25.43
CA ILE A 406 0.78 9.97 -25.11
C ILE A 406 2.25 10.20 -25.40
N ALA A 407 3.06 10.25 -24.34
CA ALA A 407 4.51 10.37 -24.44
C ALA A 407 5.17 8.99 -24.35
N GLU A 408 5.89 8.59 -25.40
CA GLU A 408 6.66 7.34 -25.39
C GLU A 408 8.04 7.56 -24.75
N GLN A 409 8.44 6.60 -23.92
CA GLN A 409 9.76 6.55 -23.27
C GLN A 409 10.32 5.12 -23.39
N ILE A 410 10.97 4.84 -24.52
CA ILE A 410 11.48 3.52 -24.89
C ILE A 410 12.95 3.39 -24.53
N ILE A 411 13.72 4.46 -24.68
CA ILE A 411 15.16 4.45 -24.46
C ILE A 411 15.49 4.25 -22.98
N ARG A 412 16.28 3.20 -22.70
CA ARG A 412 16.88 2.99 -21.38
C ARG A 412 18.24 3.71 -21.32
N PRO A 413 18.46 4.59 -20.33
CA PRO A 413 19.75 5.28 -20.17
C PRO A 413 20.95 4.33 -20.02
N THR A 414 20.71 3.11 -19.54
CA THR A 414 21.74 2.07 -19.40
C THR A 414 22.17 1.41 -20.71
N GLY A 415 21.48 1.70 -21.81
CA GLY A 415 21.68 1.06 -23.11
C GLY A 415 21.15 -0.38 -23.21
N LEU A 416 20.51 -0.90 -22.16
CA LEU A 416 19.97 -2.27 -22.15
C LEU A 416 18.89 -2.45 -23.21
N ILE A 417 19.03 -3.51 -23.99
CA ILE A 417 18.17 -3.84 -25.13
C ILE A 417 17.12 -4.85 -24.67
N ASP A 418 15.91 -4.81 -25.24
CA ASP A 418 14.93 -5.85 -25.01
C ASP A 418 15.48 -7.22 -25.46
N PRO A 419 15.14 -8.33 -24.76
CA PRO A 419 15.73 -9.63 -25.04
C PRO A 419 15.33 -10.17 -26.42
N GLU A 420 16.15 -11.05 -26.97
CA GLU A 420 15.82 -11.83 -28.14
C GLU A 420 14.77 -12.90 -27.79
N ILE A 421 13.80 -13.10 -28.68
CA ILE A 421 12.72 -14.06 -28.49
C ILE A 421 12.94 -15.24 -29.43
N GLU A 422 13.03 -16.44 -28.86
CA GLU A 422 13.06 -17.71 -29.59
C GLU A 422 11.72 -18.43 -29.42
N ILE A 423 11.16 -18.95 -30.52
CA ILE A 423 9.99 -19.82 -30.49
C ILE A 423 10.45 -21.25 -30.68
N ARG A 424 10.05 -22.14 -29.76
CA ARG A 424 10.41 -23.56 -29.79
C ARG A 424 9.13 -24.42 -29.68
N PRO A 425 9.15 -25.67 -30.21
CA PRO A 425 7.99 -26.53 -30.18
C PRO A 425 7.57 -26.94 -28.75
N VAL A 426 6.29 -27.13 -28.51
CA VAL A 426 5.75 -27.60 -27.22
C VAL A 426 6.20 -29.05 -26.92
N LYS A 427 6.30 -29.87 -27.96
CA LYS A 427 6.76 -31.25 -27.80
C LYS A 427 8.21 -31.29 -27.33
N GLY A 428 8.44 -31.86 -26.13
CA GLY A 428 9.77 -31.93 -25.52
C GLY A 428 10.18 -30.64 -24.81
N GLN A 429 9.26 -29.70 -24.57
CA GLN A 429 9.55 -28.40 -23.97
C GLN A 429 10.26 -28.50 -22.60
N ILE A 430 9.99 -29.54 -21.80
CA ILE A 430 10.60 -29.68 -20.47
C ILE A 430 12.07 -30.10 -20.56
N ASP A 431 12.40 -31.04 -21.45
CA ASP A 431 13.80 -31.47 -21.66
C ASP A 431 14.65 -30.34 -22.28
N ASP A 432 14.09 -29.62 -23.21
CA ASP A 432 14.73 -28.45 -23.83
C ASP A 432 14.92 -27.31 -22.83
N LEU A 433 13.90 -27.04 -21.99
CA LEU A 433 13.98 -26.08 -20.88
C LEU A 433 15.07 -26.45 -19.90
N TYR A 434 15.15 -27.73 -19.51
CA TYR A 434 16.20 -28.22 -18.60
C TYR A 434 17.60 -27.94 -19.16
N GLY A 435 17.84 -28.23 -20.45
CA GLY A 435 19.09 -27.91 -21.13
C GLY A 435 19.42 -26.42 -21.07
N SER A 436 18.44 -25.56 -21.35
CA SER A 436 18.58 -24.10 -21.31
C SER A 436 18.84 -23.57 -19.90
N ILE A 437 18.22 -24.16 -18.87
CA ILE A 437 18.48 -23.84 -17.46
C ILE A 437 19.93 -24.16 -17.08
N LEU A 438 20.42 -25.36 -17.42
CA LEU A 438 21.80 -25.77 -17.11
C LEU A 438 22.83 -24.84 -17.77
N GLU A 439 22.60 -24.41 -19.01
CA GLU A 439 23.47 -23.46 -19.70
C GLU A 439 23.47 -22.10 -18.98
N THR A 440 22.31 -21.61 -18.58
CA THR A 440 22.13 -20.33 -17.87
C THR A 440 22.78 -20.37 -16.48
N THR A 441 22.57 -21.44 -15.72
CA THR A 441 23.14 -21.64 -14.38
C THR A 441 24.66 -21.75 -14.40
N LYS A 442 25.26 -22.39 -15.43
CA LYS A 442 26.73 -22.43 -15.61
C LYS A 442 27.35 -21.05 -15.76
N ARG A 443 26.58 -20.07 -16.20
CA ARG A 443 26.98 -18.66 -16.35
C ARG A 443 26.62 -17.82 -15.12
N GLU A 444 26.23 -18.46 -14.03
CA GLU A 444 25.82 -17.84 -12.75
C GLU A 444 24.60 -16.92 -12.86
N PHE A 445 23.79 -17.06 -13.91
CA PHE A 445 22.53 -16.35 -14.08
C PHE A 445 21.33 -17.14 -13.57
N ARG A 446 20.17 -16.46 -13.46
CA ARG A 446 18.90 -17.00 -12.97
C ARG A 446 17.90 -17.17 -14.10
N THR A 447 16.97 -18.08 -13.89
CA THR A 447 15.90 -18.40 -14.83
C THR A 447 14.53 -18.15 -14.21
N LEU A 448 13.62 -17.50 -14.95
CA LEU A 448 12.20 -17.42 -14.64
C LEU A 448 11.42 -18.32 -15.59
N VAL A 449 10.51 -19.12 -15.07
CA VAL A 449 9.63 -20.00 -15.86
C VAL A 449 8.19 -19.69 -15.56
N THR A 450 7.38 -19.41 -16.58
CA THR A 450 5.94 -19.17 -16.42
C THR A 450 5.11 -20.35 -16.89
N THR A 451 4.19 -20.81 -16.01
CA THR A 451 3.26 -21.92 -16.23
C THR A 451 1.81 -21.41 -16.28
N LEU A 452 0.85 -22.28 -16.61
CA LEU A 452 -0.58 -21.92 -16.68
C LEU A 452 -1.34 -22.23 -15.38
N THR A 453 -0.86 -23.17 -14.56
CA THR A 453 -1.58 -23.61 -13.35
C THR A 453 -0.62 -23.79 -12.17
N LYS A 454 -1.16 -23.68 -10.93
CA LYS A 454 -0.41 -23.94 -9.68
C LYS A 454 0.21 -25.34 -9.68
N LYS A 455 -0.62 -26.34 -9.99
CA LYS A 455 -0.16 -27.73 -10.06
C LYS A 455 1.01 -27.91 -11.02
N MET A 456 0.94 -27.27 -12.21
CA MET A 456 2.02 -27.34 -13.19
C MET A 456 3.31 -26.69 -12.66
N ALA A 457 3.21 -25.59 -11.89
CA ALA A 457 4.37 -24.96 -11.28
C ALA A 457 4.99 -25.85 -10.19
N GLU A 458 4.19 -26.46 -9.34
CA GLU A 458 4.63 -27.39 -8.30
C GLU A 458 5.26 -28.65 -8.88
N ASP A 459 4.60 -29.29 -9.84
CA ASP A 459 5.08 -30.52 -10.51
C ASP A 459 6.41 -30.26 -11.23
N LEU A 460 6.54 -29.14 -11.94
CA LEU A 460 7.76 -28.75 -12.62
C LEU A 460 8.89 -28.45 -11.64
N THR A 461 8.60 -27.74 -10.56
CA THR A 461 9.59 -27.47 -9.50
C THR A 461 10.13 -28.76 -8.90
N LYS A 462 9.24 -29.69 -8.56
CA LYS A 462 9.63 -30.99 -8.05
C LYS A 462 10.53 -31.76 -9.05
N TYR A 463 10.10 -31.81 -10.32
CA TYR A 463 10.87 -32.49 -11.38
C TYR A 463 12.28 -31.90 -11.54
N LEU A 464 12.42 -30.58 -11.60
CA LEU A 464 13.72 -29.91 -11.71
C LEU A 464 14.60 -30.13 -10.46
N THR A 465 13.99 -30.12 -9.28
CA THR A 465 14.68 -30.40 -8.01
C THR A 465 15.20 -31.84 -7.97
N ASP A 466 14.40 -32.81 -8.41
CA ASP A 466 14.79 -34.23 -8.49
C ASP A 466 15.98 -34.43 -9.47
N LEU A 467 16.12 -33.54 -10.47
CA LEU A 467 17.27 -33.49 -11.39
C LEU A 467 18.47 -32.69 -10.83
N GLY A 468 18.40 -32.19 -9.59
CA GLY A 468 19.49 -31.48 -8.92
C GLY A 468 19.59 -29.99 -9.22
N VAL A 469 18.55 -29.37 -9.82
CA VAL A 469 18.48 -27.93 -10.03
C VAL A 469 17.90 -27.26 -8.79
N LYS A 470 18.51 -26.19 -8.29
CA LYS A 470 18.01 -25.40 -7.17
C LYS A 470 16.80 -24.58 -7.60
N THR A 471 15.62 -25.15 -7.48
CA THR A 471 14.36 -24.60 -7.98
C THR A 471 13.41 -24.27 -6.85
N THR A 472 12.69 -23.18 -6.97
CA THR A 472 11.53 -22.84 -6.11
C THR A 472 10.36 -22.40 -6.98
N TYR A 473 9.15 -22.35 -6.39
CA TYR A 473 7.96 -21.86 -7.08
C TYR A 473 7.31 -20.70 -6.34
N MET A 474 6.50 -19.94 -7.06
CA MET A 474 5.72 -18.83 -6.50
C MET A 474 4.33 -18.75 -7.13
N HIS A 475 3.30 -18.70 -6.28
CA HIS A 475 1.90 -18.52 -6.69
C HIS A 475 1.13 -17.63 -5.69
N SER A 476 -0.17 -17.44 -5.92
CA SER A 476 -1.02 -16.50 -5.16
C SER A 476 -1.19 -16.81 -3.67
N ASP A 477 -0.94 -18.06 -3.25
CA ASP A 477 -1.19 -18.53 -1.88
C ASP A 477 0.04 -18.38 -0.97
N ILE A 478 1.18 -17.98 -1.54
CA ILE A 478 2.39 -17.64 -0.80
C ILE A 478 2.22 -16.23 -0.23
N ASP A 479 2.48 -16.06 1.06
CA ASP A 479 2.36 -14.77 1.73
C ASP A 479 3.40 -13.75 1.25
N THR A 480 3.23 -12.49 1.65
CA THR A 480 4.07 -11.40 1.16
C THR A 480 5.51 -11.52 1.65
N ILE A 481 5.73 -11.96 2.88
CA ILE A 481 7.06 -12.09 3.48
C ILE A 481 7.84 -13.23 2.82
N GLU A 482 7.24 -14.42 2.78
CA GLU A 482 7.83 -15.59 2.12
C GLU A 482 8.19 -15.30 0.66
N ARG A 483 7.34 -14.55 -0.02
CA ARG A 483 7.58 -14.10 -1.40
C ARG A 483 8.80 -13.20 -1.53
N MET A 484 9.00 -12.27 -0.61
CA MET A 484 10.19 -11.40 -0.58
C MET A 484 11.45 -12.20 -0.28
N GLU A 485 11.36 -13.20 0.61
CA GLU A 485 12.47 -14.12 0.89
C GLU A 485 12.85 -14.95 -0.33
N ILE A 486 11.87 -15.50 -1.05
CA ILE A 486 12.09 -16.25 -2.29
C ILE A 486 12.84 -15.39 -3.32
N ILE A 487 12.44 -14.13 -3.49
CA ILE A 487 13.08 -13.19 -4.43
C ILE A 487 14.51 -12.88 -3.98
N ARG A 488 14.72 -12.59 -2.69
CA ARG A 488 16.04 -12.36 -2.12
C ARG A 488 16.96 -13.58 -2.34
N ASP A 489 16.45 -14.75 -2.03
CA ASP A 489 17.19 -16.02 -2.12
C ASP A 489 17.52 -16.39 -3.58
N LEU A 490 16.63 -16.08 -4.53
CA LEU A 490 16.91 -16.19 -5.96
C LEU A 490 18.08 -15.24 -6.36
N ARG A 491 18.05 -13.99 -5.93
CA ARG A 491 19.12 -13.02 -6.20
C ARG A 491 20.45 -13.44 -5.57
N LEU A 492 20.44 -13.97 -4.35
CA LEU A 492 21.63 -14.46 -3.66
C LEU A 492 22.15 -15.81 -4.20
N GLY A 493 21.40 -16.47 -5.09
CA GLY A 493 21.82 -17.74 -5.69
C GLY A 493 21.58 -18.97 -4.84
N LYS A 494 20.72 -18.89 -3.84
CA LYS A 494 20.18 -20.07 -3.17
C LYS A 494 19.32 -20.89 -4.12
N TYR A 495 18.60 -20.20 -5.02
CA TYR A 495 17.85 -20.77 -6.12
C TYR A 495 18.42 -20.31 -7.45
N ASP A 496 18.39 -21.17 -8.45
CA ASP A 496 18.79 -20.88 -9.83
C ASP A 496 17.56 -20.65 -10.72
N VAL A 497 16.41 -21.24 -10.32
CA VAL A 497 15.16 -21.18 -11.09
C VAL A 497 14.00 -20.81 -10.19
N LEU A 498 13.18 -19.87 -10.66
CA LEU A 498 11.88 -19.54 -10.08
C LEU A 498 10.78 -19.90 -11.08
N VAL A 499 9.88 -20.81 -10.69
CA VAL A 499 8.70 -21.22 -11.46
C VAL A 499 7.47 -20.54 -10.92
N GLY A 500 6.60 -20.01 -11.77
CA GLY A 500 5.35 -19.41 -11.29
C GLY A 500 4.31 -19.20 -12.36
N ILE A 501 3.06 -18.91 -11.93
CA ILE A 501 1.94 -18.70 -12.84
C ILE A 501 1.95 -17.27 -13.37
N ASN A 502 2.06 -16.32 -12.48
CA ASN A 502 1.97 -14.90 -12.78
C ASN A 502 3.08 -14.13 -12.04
N LEU A 503 4.33 -14.41 -12.42
CA LEU A 503 5.51 -13.75 -11.87
C LEU A 503 5.56 -12.24 -12.15
N LEU A 504 4.50 -11.70 -12.79
CA LEU A 504 4.48 -10.35 -13.35
C LEU A 504 3.88 -9.30 -12.43
N ARG A 505 3.02 -9.71 -11.50
CA ARG A 505 2.18 -8.76 -10.74
C ARG A 505 2.94 -7.87 -9.76
N GLU A 506 4.26 -8.09 -9.57
CA GLU A 506 4.90 -7.58 -8.36
C GLU A 506 6.25 -6.90 -8.54
N GLY A 507 6.40 -6.09 -9.56
CA GLY A 507 7.56 -5.16 -9.63
C GLY A 507 8.95 -5.81 -9.48
N LEU A 508 9.10 -7.11 -9.83
CA LEU A 508 10.35 -7.85 -9.66
C LEU A 508 11.49 -7.19 -10.43
N ASP A 509 12.45 -6.66 -9.70
CA ASP A 509 13.69 -6.10 -10.23
C ASP A 509 14.84 -7.06 -9.98
N ILE A 510 15.02 -8.04 -10.87
CA ILE A 510 16.03 -9.10 -10.73
C ILE A 510 16.99 -9.03 -11.92
N PRO A 511 18.07 -8.22 -11.83
CA PRO A 511 19.03 -8.08 -12.91
C PRO A 511 19.84 -9.36 -13.17
N GLU A 512 19.82 -10.31 -12.26
CA GLU A 512 20.49 -11.61 -12.40
C GLU A 512 19.77 -12.56 -13.37
N VAL A 513 18.52 -12.26 -13.79
CA VAL A 513 17.75 -13.09 -14.72
C VAL A 513 18.24 -12.91 -16.14
N ALA A 514 18.73 -14.00 -16.73
CA ALA A 514 19.16 -14.03 -18.14
C ALA A 514 18.31 -14.95 -19.02
N LEU A 515 17.45 -15.80 -18.45
CA LEU A 515 16.51 -16.63 -19.19
C LEU A 515 15.09 -16.45 -18.64
N VAL A 516 14.16 -16.15 -19.54
CA VAL A 516 12.73 -16.23 -19.26
C VAL A 516 12.10 -17.26 -20.19
N ALA A 517 11.46 -18.28 -19.62
CA ALA A 517 10.79 -19.33 -20.37
C ALA A 517 9.26 -19.24 -20.19
N ILE A 518 8.53 -19.21 -21.28
CA ILE A 518 7.07 -19.18 -21.30
C ILE A 518 6.58 -20.51 -21.87
N LEU A 519 6.09 -21.39 -20.98
CA LEU A 519 5.54 -22.67 -21.37
C LEU A 519 4.15 -22.51 -21.95
N ASP A 520 3.80 -23.36 -22.94
CA ASP A 520 2.48 -23.33 -23.58
C ASP A 520 2.04 -21.91 -23.97
N ALA A 521 2.90 -21.18 -24.65
CA ALA A 521 2.67 -19.77 -25.01
C ALA A 521 1.53 -19.58 -26.00
N ASP A 522 1.16 -20.63 -26.76
CA ASP A 522 0.04 -20.66 -27.71
C ASP A 522 -1.34 -20.94 -27.07
N LYS A 523 -1.40 -21.17 -25.77
CA LYS A 523 -2.69 -21.33 -25.06
C LYS A 523 -3.27 -19.96 -24.71
N GLU A 524 -4.02 -19.38 -25.68
CA GLU A 524 -4.64 -18.07 -25.48
C GLU A 524 -5.48 -18.00 -24.21
N GLY A 525 -5.38 -16.85 -23.51
CA GLY A 525 -6.07 -16.56 -22.26
C GLY A 525 -5.46 -15.37 -21.55
N PHE A 526 -5.98 -15.04 -20.38
CA PHE A 526 -5.52 -13.89 -19.60
C PHE A 526 -4.01 -13.92 -19.30
N LEU A 527 -3.45 -15.11 -19.00
CA LEU A 527 -2.03 -15.30 -18.70
C LEU A 527 -1.12 -15.28 -19.94
N ARG A 528 -1.68 -15.34 -21.13
CA ARG A 528 -1.00 -15.33 -22.42
C ARG A 528 -1.53 -14.23 -23.34
N SER A 529 -2.08 -13.16 -22.75
CA SER A 529 -2.41 -11.94 -23.47
C SER A 529 -1.16 -11.19 -23.91
N GLU A 530 -1.26 -10.33 -24.89
CA GLU A 530 -0.19 -9.45 -25.35
C GLU A 530 0.48 -8.72 -24.19
N THR A 531 -0.31 -8.04 -23.34
CA THR A 531 0.16 -7.32 -22.14
C THR A 531 0.95 -8.23 -21.21
N SER A 532 0.41 -9.41 -20.89
CA SER A 532 1.07 -10.38 -20.01
C SER A 532 2.41 -10.84 -20.59
N MET A 533 2.48 -11.10 -21.90
CA MET A 533 3.72 -11.52 -22.55
C MET A 533 4.76 -10.39 -22.55
N ILE A 534 4.39 -9.16 -22.92
CA ILE A 534 5.31 -8.00 -22.91
C ILE A 534 5.86 -7.77 -21.51
N GLN A 535 5.04 -7.88 -20.49
CA GLN A 535 5.46 -7.77 -19.09
C GLN A 535 6.47 -8.87 -18.69
N THR A 536 6.21 -10.11 -19.11
CA THR A 536 7.09 -11.26 -18.85
C THR A 536 8.43 -11.08 -19.56
N ILE A 537 8.41 -10.74 -20.82
CA ILE A 537 9.60 -10.46 -21.65
C ILE A 537 10.44 -9.35 -20.99
N GLY A 538 9.77 -8.29 -20.52
CA GLY A 538 10.40 -7.15 -19.87
C GLY A 538 11.20 -7.50 -18.60
N ARG A 539 10.91 -8.64 -17.94
CA ARG A 539 11.71 -9.11 -16.79
C ARG A 539 13.13 -9.47 -17.15
N ALA A 540 13.35 -9.96 -18.38
CA ALA A 540 14.69 -10.25 -18.90
C ALA A 540 15.43 -8.98 -19.38
N ALA A 541 14.78 -7.87 -19.60
CA ALA A 541 15.35 -6.65 -20.20
C ALA A 541 16.33 -5.87 -19.28
N ARG A 542 16.72 -6.43 -18.13
CA ARG A 542 17.69 -5.85 -17.18
C ARG A 542 19.07 -6.49 -17.24
N ASN A 543 19.19 -7.55 -18.01
CA ASN A 543 20.43 -8.25 -18.24
C ASN A 543 20.83 -8.12 -19.72
N ALA A 544 22.09 -7.74 -19.97
CA ALA A 544 22.58 -7.55 -21.34
C ALA A 544 22.66 -8.86 -22.15
N GLU A 545 22.70 -10.00 -21.46
CA GLU A 545 22.86 -11.34 -22.06
C GLU A 545 21.55 -12.15 -22.00
N SER A 546 20.43 -11.46 -21.86
CA SER A 546 19.13 -12.11 -21.66
C SER A 546 18.48 -12.59 -22.95
N LYS A 547 17.75 -13.71 -22.83
CA LYS A 547 16.87 -14.24 -23.87
C LYS A 547 15.53 -14.71 -23.32
N VAL A 548 14.55 -14.77 -24.19
CA VAL A 548 13.21 -15.31 -23.90
C VAL A 548 12.94 -16.50 -24.81
N VAL A 549 12.51 -17.60 -24.24
CA VAL A 549 12.05 -18.78 -24.98
C VAL A 549 10.56 -18.93 -24.80
N MET A 550 9.82 -18.94 -25.91
CA MET A 550 8.38 -19.22 -25.95
C MET A 550 8.16 -20.61 -26.54
N TYR A 551 7.58 -21.51 -25.76
CA TYR A 551 7.19 -22.83 -26.26
C TYR A 551 5.79 -22.76 -26.84
N ALA A 552 5.70 -22.93 -28.16
CA ALA A 552 4.47 -22.82 -28.92
C ALA A 552 4.54 -23.63 -30.22
N ASP A 553 3.46 -24.32 -30.58
CA ASP A 553 3.34 -25.00 -31.86
C ASP A 553 2.71 -24.08 -32.94
N THR A 554 1.99 -23.04 -32.51
CA THR A 554 1.41 -22.01 -33.36
C THR A 554 1.61 -20.63 -32.80
N ILE A 555 1.85 -19.63 -33.66
CA ILE A 555 1.94 -18.23 -33.25
C ILE A 555 0.52 -17.66 -33.20
N THR A 556 0.07 -17.32 -31.99
CA THR A 556 -1.24 -16.69 -31.78
C THR A 556 -1.20 -15.19 -32.06
N GLY A 557 -2.38 -14.56 -32.18
CA GLY A 557 -2.46 -13.12 -32.40
C GLY A 557 -1.82 -12.30 -31.27
N SER A 558 -1.95 -12.74 -30.03
CA SER A 558 -1.31 -12.11 -28.85
C SER A 558 0.21 -12.25 -28.87
N MET A 559 0.73 -13.43 -29.27
CA MET A 559 2.16 -13.66 -29.44
C MET A 559 2.74 -12.76 -30.54
N ASP A 560 2.11 -12.71 -31.72
CA ASP A 560 2.57 -11.91 -32.86
C ASP A 560 2.71 -10.43 -32.50
N ARG A 561 1.70 -9.87 -31.81
CA ARG A 561 1.77 -8.46 -31.36
C ARG A 561 2.86 -8.23 -30.32
N ALA A 562 2.99 -9.12 -29.33
CA ALA A 562 4.02 -9.00 -28.30
C ALA A 562 5.43 -9.09 -28.87
N ILE A 563 5.66 -10.00 -29.82
CA ILE A 563 6.95 -10.17 -30.51
C ILE A 563 7.27 -8.92 -31.34
N LYS A 564 6.35 -8.47 -32.18
CA LYS A 564 6.54 -7.27 -33.02
C LYS A 564 6.85 -6.02 -32.21
N GLU A 565 6.12 -5.82 -31.10
CA GLU A 565 6.38 -4.68 -30.22
C GLU A 565 7.74 -4.78 -29.53
N THR A 566 8.14 -5.96 -29.07
CA THR A 566 9.46 -6.17 -28.48
C THR A 566 10.58 -5.93 -29.49
N GLU A 567 10.41 -6.41 -30.74
CA GLU A 567 11.38 -6.17 -31.83
C GLU A 567 11.45 -4.68 -32.20
N ARG A 568 10.32 -3.97 -32.25
CA ARG A 568 10.26 -2.51 -32.44
C ARG A 568 11.09 -1.78 -31.39
N ARG A 569 10.86 -2.08 -30.10
CA ARG A 569 11.58 -1.47 -28.97
C ARG A 569 13.05 -1.82 -29.03
N ARG A 570 13.39 -3.08 -29.30
CA ARG A 570 14.76 -3.56 -29.47
C ARG A 570 15.50 -2.77 -30.54
N LYS A 571 14.90 -2.59 -31.71
CA LYS A 571 15.50 -1.83 -32.82
C LYS A 571 15.76 -0.37 -32.45
N ILE A 572 14.78 0.32 -31.86
CA ILE A 572 14.91 1.72 -31.43
C ILE A 572 16.10 1.87 -30.45
N GLN A 573 16.18 0.98 -29.46
CA GLN A 573 17.28 1.02 -28.49
C GLN A 573 18.65 0.73 -29.13
N MET A 574 18.72 -0.23 -30.05
CA MET A 574 19.96 -0.55 -30.77
C MET A 574 20.45 0.61 -31.64
N ASP A 575 19.53 1.26 -32.37
CA ASP A 575 19.86 2.41 -33.21
C ASP A 575 20.37 3.58 -32.36
N TYR A 576 19.69 3.86 -31.23
CA TYR A 576 20.14 4.87 -30.26
C TYR A 576 21.51 4.56 -29.67
N ASN A 577 21.74 3.31 -29.25
CA ASN A 577 23.06 2.90 -28.71
C ASN A 577 24.16 3.08 -29.72
N LYS A 578 23.91 2.75 -30.98
CA LYS A 578 24.88 2.89 -32.09
C LYS A 578 25.21 4.36 -32.36
N GLU A 579 24.19 5.22 -32.39
CA GLU A 579 24.35 6.65 -32.62
C GLU A 579 25.16 7.33 -31.50
N HIS A 580 24.94 6.93 -30.24
CA HIS A 580 25.55 7.55 -29.06
C HIS A 580 26.78 6.78 -28.53
N GLY A 581 27.20 5.68 -29.20
CA GLY A 581 28.36 4.87 -28.78
C GLY A 581 28.17 4.19 -27.42
N ILE A 582 26.92 3.87 -27.05
CA ILE A 582 26.57 3.27 -25.74
C ILE A 582 26.76 1.73 -25.85
N VAL A 583 27.52 1.16 -24.91
CA VAL A 583 27.62 -0.28 -24.73
C VAL A 583 26.68 -0.71 -23.60
N PRO A 584 25.71 -1.61 -23.86
CA PRO A 584 24.80 -2.11 -22.84
C PRO A 584 25.55 -2.71 -21.64
N LYS A 585 25.15 -2.35 -20.43
CA LYS A 585 25.74 -2.90 -19.20
C LYS A 585 24.64 -3.40 -18.29
N THR A 586 24.76 -4.64 -17.83
CA THR A 586 23.87 -5.20 -16.81
C THR A 586 23.89 -4.33 -15.55
N ILE A 587 22.73 -3.99 -15.02
CA ILE A 587 22.60 -3.19 -13.79
C ILE A 587 23.06 -4.07 -12.63
N LYS A 588 24.03 -3.58 -11.84
CA LYS A 588 24.34 -4.17 -10.54
C LYS A 588 23.63 -3.37 -9.47
N LYS A 589 22.67 -3.98 -8.80
CA LYS A 589 22.01 -3.41 -7.61
C LYS A 589 22.40 -4.26 -6.41
N ASP A 590 22.83 -3.61 -5.36
CA ASP A 590 22.97 -4.27 -4.05
C ASP A 590 21.65 -4.92 -3.68
N VAL A 591 21.73 -6.12 -3.11
CA VAL A 591 20.57 -6.77 -2.50
C VAL A 591 20.29 -5.98 -1.22
N ARG A 592 19.60 -4.85 -1.35
CA ARG A 592 19.13 -4.10 -0.18
C ARG A 592 18.11 -4.97 0.53
N ASP A 593 18.25 -5.07 1.82
CA ASP A 593 17.25 -5.70 2.67
C ASP A 593 16.02 -4.77 2.69
N VAL A 594 15.18 -4.88 1.66
CA VAL A 594 13.87 -4.21 1.62
C VAL A 594 13.03 -4.73 2.80
N ILE A 595 13.32 -5.94 3.24
CA ILE A 595 12.78 -6.57 4.44
C ILE A 595 13.20 -5.78 5.68
N GLY A 596 14.44 -5.34 5.81
CA GLY A 596 14.90 -4.53 6.96
C GLY A 596 14.12 -3.24 7.16
N ASN A 597 13.70 -2.56 6.09
CA ASN A 597 12.91 -1.33 6.19
C ASN A 597 11.40 -1.58 6.34
N ILE A 598 10.90 -2.77 5.98
CA ILE A 598 9.50 -3.18 6.22
C ILE A 598 9.41 -3.99 7.52
N MET A 599 10.41 -4.81 7.85
CA MET A 599 10.49 -5.56 9.12
C MET A 599 10.89 -4.68 10.32
N VAL A 600 11.55 -3.54 10.14
CA VAL A 600 11.66 -2.53 11.21
C VAL A 600 10.28 -1.98 11.59
N ALA A 601 9.30 -2.10 10.70
CA ALA A 601 7.88 -1.87 11.02
C ALA A 601 7.17 -3.12 11.59
N GLU A 602 7.69 -4.34 11.36
CA GLU A 602 7.13 -5.60 11.86
C GLU A 602 7.92 -6.19 13.04
N GLU A 603 9.22 -5.93 13.17
CA GLU A 603 10.08 -6.42 14.26
C GLU A 603 10.05 -5.58 15.55
N ALA A 604 9.29 -4.48 15.59
CA ALA A 604 9.10 -3.74 16.84
C ALA A 604 8.23 -4.50 17.87
N GLU A 605 7.65 -5.65 17.55
CA GLU A 605 6.86 -6.47 18.49
C GLU A 605 7.28 -7.95 18.60
N ALA A 606 8.30 -8.42 17.92
CA ALA A 606 8.94 -9.64 18.36
C ALA A 606 9.88 -9.28 19.51
N TYR A 607 9.40 -9.32 20.74
CA TYR A 607 10.26 -9.47 21.90
C TYR A 607 11.14 -10.70 21.66
N GLU A 608 12.32 -10.49 21.08
CA GLU A 608 13.40 -11.44 21.27
C GLU A 608 13.69 -11.44 22.76
N VAL A 609 13.20 -12.46 23.43
CA VAL A 609 13.76 -12.85 24.70
C VAL A 609 15.20 -13.23 24.37
N ASP A 610 16.11 -12.27 24.58
CA ASP A 610 17.54 -12.49 24.44
C ASP A 610 17.92 -13.61 25.43
N SER A 611 17.96 -14.82 24.93
CA SER A 611 18.24 -16.02 25.73
C SER A 611 19.71 -16.08 26.18
N THR A 612 20.55 -15.14 25.73
CA THR A 612 21.99 -15.14 26.02
C THR A 612 22.34 -14.69 27.43
N GLY A 613 21.37 -14.17 28.21
CA GLY A 613 21.55 -13.72 29.59
C GLY A 613 20.77 -14.52 30.65
N LEU A 614 19.91 -15.45 30.28
CA LEU A 614 19.08 -16.19 31.23
C LEU A 614 19.82 -17.40 31.86
N SER A 615 19.73 -17.52 33.18
CA SER A 615 20.24 -18.70 33.87
C SER A 615 19.36 -19.93 33.56
N GLU A 616 19.93 -21.14 33.65
CA GLU A 616 19.21 -22.42 33.40
C GLU A 616 17.95 -22.56 34.29
N LYS A 617 17.92 -21.95 35.47
CA LYS A 617 16.75 -21.92 36.36
C LYS A 617 15.63 -21.00 35.83
N GLU A 618 15.99 -19.88 35.24
CA GLU A 618 15.04 -18.94 34.65
C GLU A 618 14.46 -19.46 33.35
N LYS A 619 15.28 -20.10 32.51
CA LYS A 619 14.82 -20.82 31.31
C LYS A 619 13.82 -21.92 31.66
N ALA A 620 14.15 -22.76 32.65
CA ALA A 620 13.25 -23.84 33.10
C ALA A 620 11.91 -23.30 33.65
N LYS A 621 11.92 -22.13 34.28
CA LYS A 621 10.70 -21.48 34.79
C LYS A 621 9.84 -20.97 33.64
N LEU A 622 10.43 -20.28 32.66
CA LEU A 622 9.75 -19.77 31.46
C LEU A 622 9.18 -20.91 30.61
N ILE A 623 9.93 -21.97 30.39
CA ILE A 623 9.44 -23.16 29.66
C ILE A 623 8.21 -23.77 30.36
N LYS A 624 8.21 -23.79 31.68
CA LYS A 624 7.07 -24.30 32.45
C LYS A 624 5.84 -23.40 32.34
N GLU A 625 6.03 -22.08 32.40
CA GLU A 625 4.97 -21.07 32.24
C GLU A 625 4.40 -21.13 30.82
N TYR A 626 5.22 -21.10 29.78
CA TYR A 626 4.79 -21.20 28.39
C TYR A 626 4.14 -22.54 28.05
N THR A 627 4.59 -23.65 28.66
CA THR A 627 3.95 -24.97 28.50
C THR A 627 2.54 -24.97 29.09
N ALA A 628 2.34 -24.32 30.23
CA ALA A 628 1.02 -24.22 30.86
C ALA A 628 0.07 -23.35 30.00
N GLU A 629 0.55 -22.18 29.55
CA GLU A 629 -0.21 -21.28 28.69
C GLU A 629 -0.52 -21.91 27.33
N MET A 630 0.42 -22.62 26.72
CA MET A 630 0.21 -23.36 25.46
C MET A 630 -0.91 -24.42 25.58
N LYS A 631 -0.94 -25.16 26.71
CA LYS A 631 -1.99 -26.12 26.94
C LYS A 631 -3.35 -25.49 27.17
N ASP A 632 -3.39 -24.35 27.82
CA ASP A 632 -4.62 -23.58 28.05
C ASP A 632 -5.13 -22.96 26.73
N ALA A 633 -4.24 -22.37 25.93
CA ALA A 633 -4.57 -21.88 24.59
C ALA A 633 -5.11 -23.00 23.69
N ALA A 634 -4.46 -24.19 23.69
CA ALA A 634 -4.95 -25.33 22.92
C ALA A 634 -6.33 -25.85 23.39
N LYS A 635 -6.59 -25.81 24.70
CA LYS A 635 -7.89 -26.17 25.29
C LYS A 635 -9.01 -25.20 24.91
N ASN A 636 -8.64 -23.92 24.75
CA ASN A 636 -9.53 -22.84 24.33
C ASN A 636 -9.62 -22.69 22.79
N LEU A 637 -9.09 -23.67 22.02
CA LEU A 637 -9.08 -23.71 20.56
C LEU A 637 -8.30 -22.57 19.89
N GLN A 638 -7.41 -21.90 20.62
CA GLN A 638 -6.50 -20.86 20.13
C GLN A 638 -5.22 -21.50 19.56
N PHE A 639 -5.36 -22.20 18.44
CA PHE A 639 -4.30 -23.03 17.88
C PHE A 639 -3.06 -22.24 17.43
N GLU A 640 -3.23 -21.02 16.94
CA GLU A 640 -2.12 -20.13 16.56
C GLU A 640 -1.31 -19.72 17.79
N ARG A 641 -1.96 -19.26 18.85
CA ARG A 641 -1.30 -18.93 20.11
C ARG A 641 -0.57 -20.14 20.72
N ALA A 642 -1.18 -21.31 20.63
CA ALA A 642 -0.54 -22.55 21.07
C ALA A 642 0.70 -22.91 20.23
N ALA A 643 0.68 -22.62 18.92
CA ALA A 643 1.83 -22.82 18.03
C ALA A 643 2.98 -21.84 18.33
N GLU A 644 2.68 -20.55 18.53
CA GLU A 644 3.67 -19.55 18.94
C GLU A 644 4.37 -19.94 20.24
N LEU A 645 3.60 -20.29 21.26
CA LEU A 645 4.15 -20.71 22.55
C LEU A 645 5.01 -21.97 22.44
N ARG A 646 4.62 -22.93 21.59
CA ARG A 646 5.45 -24.10 21.28
C ARG A 646 6.79 -23.72 20.66
N ASP A 647 6.77 -22.76 19.73
CA ASP A 647 7.99 -22.33 19.03
C ASP A 647 8.88 -21.46 19.96
N MET A 648 8.30 -20.70 20.90
CA MET A 648 9.04 -20.05 21.99
C MET A 648 9.71 -21.07 22.94
N ILE A 649 9.01 -22.14 23.32
CA ILE A 649 9.58 -23.22 24.14
C ILE A 649 10.78 -23.85 23.45
N LYS A 650 10.67 -24.17 22.15
CA LYS A 650 11.79 -24.73 21.36
C LYS A 650 13.01 -23.80 21.25
N LYS A 651 12.82 -22.47 21.31
CA LYS A 651 13.93 -21.51 21.31
C LYS A 651 14.62 -21.40 22.67
N LEU A 652 13.95 -21.77 23.76
CA LEU A 652 14.47 -21.76 25.13
C LEU A 652 15.13 -23.09 25.54
N GLU A 653 14.73 -24.21 24.92
CA GLU A 653 15.38 -25.51 25.01
C GLU A 653 16.72 -25.52 24.24
#